data_ae932de5b473c097a5277976e698b4eb
#
_entry.id   ae932de5b473c097a5277976e698b4eb
#
_cell.length_a   1.000
_cell.length_b   1.000
_cell.length_c   1.000
_cell.angle_alpha   90.00
_cell.angle_beta   90.00
_cell.angle_gamma   90.00
#
_symmetry.space_group_name_H-M   'P 1'
#
loop_
_entity.id
_entity.type
_entity.pdbx_description
1 polymer ?
#
loop_
_entity_poly.entity_id
_entity_poly.type
_entity_poly.pdbx_seq_one_letter_code
_entity_poly.pdbx_strand_id
1 'polypeptide(L)'
;MAKSSEKAKIKIKWEIKGIILISLGLLGIFSLYTDGVGAAGILISKNLKGLVGQGALLASLIVIFAGIYLVYYKKKPASKFRAIGLFIIFTVVVTLFHLRPHSELNEMNFLNRLRASADMAANSKGGGIFGEVITSLLINIFGTAGLQIVIVAATIIGVILLSEKSLSDIVLKIRPQRKAKSESDMSGKNSAAKNIKVITNITPENEVPLNKAAVEESKAPKKQRKEQKENSSTAESEPIIINEDKKEEDYKLPPVSLLSKSTAKQSSFTEKELLGNAEILENTLESFGIDAKVVQVNCGPTITRFEVQPSPGVKVSRIVNLADDIALSLAASDVRIEAPIPGKAAVGIEVPNKKRSSVFLRDVIESAEFTSSPSKLTIALGKDVGGNSVVADLADMPHLLIAGATGSGKSVCINTIIASILYKALPSEVKLMMIDPKVVELAVYDGIAHLISPVVTDVKKAAAALNWIVEEMERRYQTFAKEGVRDIAKYNETNSEKPMPQIVVIIDELADLMMISPREIEDNICRLAQMARAAGIHLVVATQRPSVDIITGLIKANIPSRISFAVSSQVDSRTILDTSGAEKLLGKGDMLFFPVGAAKPLRIQGAFISEAEVEKLVNFIKNQKEPLYEKNLSDFNEMEMKKNLAQTDELFEEAVSIVLENGQASISMLQRRLKIGYARAARLIDEMEERGFISGYDGPKPREILITKEYFQQYFNKSD
;
A
#
# COMPACT_ATOMS: atom_id res chain seq x y z
N MET A 1 -31.06 -0.14 -5.49
CA MET A 1 -31.67 -1.26 -6.25
C MET A 1 -30.87 -1.70 -7.49
N ALA A 2 -30.28 -0.82 -8.30
CA ALA A 2 -29.51 -1.19 -9.51
C ALA A 2 -28.28 -2.10 -9.26
N LYS A 3 -27.43 -1.80 -8.26
CA LYS A 3 -26.26 -2.63 -7.91
C LYS A 3 -26.58 -4.06 -7.43
N SER A 4 -27.78 -4.29 -6.88
CA SER A 4 -28.24 -5.62 -6.46
C SER A 4 -28.65 -6.48 -7.66
N SER A 5 -29.31 -5.88 -8.67
CA SER A 5 -29.71 -6.55 -9.91
C SER A 5 -28.49 -6.98 -10.75
N GLU A 6 -27.46 -6.16 -10.82
CA GLU A 6 -26.24 -6.45 -11.58
C GLU A 6 -25.41 -7.60 -10.95
N LYS A 7 -25.30 -7.63 -9.61
CA LYS A 7 -24.67 -8.74 -8.88
C LYS A 7 -25.44 -10.06 -9.06
N ALA A 8 -26.78 -10.02 -9.14
CA ALA A 8 -27.61 -11.18 -9.41
C ALA A 8 -27.38 -11.72 -10.84
N LYS A 9 -27.34 -10.85 -11.86
CA LYS A 9 -27.06 -11.20 -13.25
C LYS A 9 -25.67 -11.85 -13.42
N ILE A 10 -24.65 -11.36 -12.72
CA ILE A 10 -23.30 -11.94 -12.75
C ILE A 10 -23.29 -13.35 -12.14
N LYS A 11 -23.98 -13.59 -11.03
CA LYS A 11 -24.07 -14.93 -10.41
C LYS A 11 -24.74 -15.94 -11.33
N ILE A 12 -25.88 -15.58 -11.95
CA ILE A 12 -26.60 -16.41 -12.91
C ILE A 12 -25.70 -16.76 -14.10
N LYS A 13 -24.92 -15.83 -14.62
CA LYS A 13 -23.98 -16.07 -15.71
C LYS A 13 -22.93 -17.14 -15.40
N TRP A 14 -22.43 -17.21 -14.16
CA TRP A 14 -21.48 -18.25 -13.74
C TRP A 14 -22.14 -19.61 -13.51
N GLU A 15 -23.38 -19.65 -12.99
CA GLU A 15 -24.16 -20.87 -12.87
C GLU A 15 -24.44 -21.50 -14.24
N ILE A 16 -24.89 -20.71 -15.22
CA ILE A 16 -25.13 -21.21 -16.58
C ILE A 16 -23.83 -21.76 -17.20
N LYS A 17 -22.71 -21.06 -17.07
CA LYS A 17 -21.41 -21.57 -17.56
C LYS A 17 -21.01 -22.86 -16.88
N GLY A 18 -21.24 -22.98 -15.58
CA GLY A 18 -20.93 -24.20 -14.83
C GLY A 18 -21.80 -25.39 -15.27
N ILE A 19 -23.10 -25.19 -15.49
CA ILE A 19 -24.00 -26.24 -15.99
C ILE A 19 -23.59 -26.70 -17.39
N ILE A 20 -23.22 -25.79 -18.27
CA ILE A 20 -22.72 -26.11 -19.62
C ILE A 20 -21.45 -26.97 -19.53
N LEU A 21 -20.50 -26.61 -18.65
CA LEU A 21 -19.27 -27.40 -18.47
C LEU A 21 -19.56 -28.82 -17.92
N ILE A 22 -20.46 -28.92 -16.93
CA ILE A 22 -20.88 -30.25 -16.39
C ILE A 22 -21.49 -31.10 -17.52
N SER A 23 -22.38 -30.49 -18.29
CA SER A 23 -23.04 -31.21 -19.41
C SER A 23 -22.03 -31.65 -20.46
N LEU A 24 -21.07 -30.80 -20.85
CA LEU A 24 -19.98 -31.15 -21.77
C LEU A 24 -19.08 -32.28 -21.24
N GLY A 25 -18.71 -32.19 -19.97
CA GLY A 25 -17.89 -33.20 -19.34
C GLY A 25 -18.61 -34.58 -19.22
N LEU A 26 -19.91 -34.58 -18.86
CA LEU A 26 -20.74 -35.78 -18.85
C LEU A 26 -20.87 -36.37 -20.25
N LEU A 27 -21.14 -35.51 -21.26
CA LEU A 27 -21.24 -35.96 -22.65
C LEU A 27 -19.90 -36.54 -23.14
N GLY A 28 -18.76 -35.99 -22.68
CA GLY A 28 -17.42 -36.53 -22.90
C GLY A 28 -17.28 -37.96 -22.32
N ILE A 29 -17.69 -38.16 -21.06
CA ILE A 29 -17.60 -39.51 -20.43
C ILE A 29 -18.53 -40.52 -21.13
N PHE A 30 -19.82 -40.13 -21.33
CA PHE A 30 -20.76 -41.05 -22.02
C PHE A 30 -20.28 -41.39 -23.42
N SER A 31 -19.72 -40.46 -24.19
CA SER A 31 -19.19 -40.74 -25.52
C SER A 31 -17.97 -41.68 -25.55
N LEU A 32 -17.22 -41.77 -24.43
CA LEU A 32 -16.07 -42.67 -24.30
C LEU A 32 -16.47 -44.13 -24.08
N TYR A 33 -17.64 -44.39 -23.44
CA TYR A 33 -18.05 -45.71 -22.97
C TYR A 33 -19.32 -46.24 -23.61
N THR A 34 -20.13 -45.42 -24.29
CA THR A 34 -21.40 -45.83 -24.88
C THR A 34 -21.56 -45.27 -26.28
N ASP A 35 -22.07 -46.10 -27.20
CA ASP A 35 -22.42 -45.69 -28.56
C ASP A 35 -23.78 -44.97 -28.66
N GLY A 36 -24.47 -44.84 -27.52
CA GLY A 36 -25.84 -44.27 -27.43
C GLY A 36 -25.93 -42.73 -27.59
N VAL A 37 -24.82 -42.03 -27.75
CA VAL A 37 -24.79 -40.55 -27.83
C VAL A 37 -24.90 -40.02 -29.28
N GLY A 38 -25.14 -40.95 -30.23
CA GLY A 38 -25.34 -40.61 -31.65
C GLY A 38 -24.09 -40.02 -32.34
N ALA A 39 -24.27 -39.47 -33.54
CA ALA A 39 -23.16 -38.97 -34.37
C ALA A 39 -22.27 -37.92 -33.67
N ALA A 40 -22.84 -37.07 -32.83
CA ALA A 40 -22.08 -36.06 -32.04
C ALA A 40 -21.17 -36.74 -31.01
N GLY A 41 -21.63 -37.80 -30.34
CA GLY A 41 -20.83 -38.54 -29.38
C GLY A 41 -19.65 -39.26 -30.03
N ILE A 42 -19.86 -39.90 -31.18
CA ILE A 42 -18.79 -40.55 -31.95
C ILE A 42 -17.71 -39.53 -32.34
N LEU A 43 -18.10 -38.35 -32.80
CA LEU A 43 -17.15 -37.28 -33.14
C LEU A 43 -16.35 -36.80 -31.93
N ILE A 44 -17.03 -36.57 -30.77
CA ILE A 44 -16.40 -36.16 -29.52
C ILE A 44 -15.42 -37.24 -29.02
N SER A 45 -15.85 -38.53 -29.01
CA SER A 45 -15.01 -39.63 -28.59
C SER A 45 -13.74 -39.75 -29.44
N LYS A 46 -13.89 -39.72 -30.77
CA LYS A 46 -12.78 -39.84 -31.74
C LYS A 46 -11.77 -38.69 -31.55
N ASN A 47 -12.25 -37.43 -31.44
CA ASN A 47 -11.38 -36.29 -31.28
C ASN A 47 -10.71 -36.26 -29.88
N LEU A 48 -11.47 -36.55 -28.82
CA LEU A 48 -10.95 -36.57 -27.46
C LEU A 48 -9.91 -37.67 -27.25
N LYS A 49 -10.18 -38.89 -27.73
CA LYS A 49 -9.21 -40.00 -27.72
C LYS A 49 -7.99 -39.67 -28.59
N GLY A 50 -8.16 -39.17 -29.81
CA GLY A 50 -7.05 -38.79 -30.69
C GLY A 50 -6.14 -37.72 -30.11
N LEU A 51 -6.70 -36.76 -29.40
CA LEU A 51 -5.93 -35.65 -28.79
C LEU A 51 -5.15 -36.07 -27.55
N VAL A 52 -5.81 -36.74 -26.58
CA VAL A 52 -5.21 -36.98 -25.25
C VAL A 52 -5.20 -38.46 -24.85
N GLY A 53 -5.61 -39.37 -25.71
CA GLY A 53 -5.54 -40.79 -25.54
C GLY A 53 -6.22 -41.29 -24.25
N GLN A 54 -5.49 -42.06 -23.44
CA GLN A 54 -5.94 -42.53 -22.11
C GLN A 54 -6.25 -41.42 -21.13
N GLY A 55 -5.74 -40.21 -21.36
CA GLY A 55 -6.06 -38.99 -20.58
C GLY A 55 -7.48 -38.45 -20.84
N ALA A 56 -8.24 -38.99 -21.81
CA ALA A 56 -9.57 -38.51 -22.19
C ALA A 56 -10.58 -38.53 -21.04
N LEU A 57 -10.58 -39.60 -20.25
CA LEU A 57 -11.43 -39.72 -19.06
C LEU A 57 -11.06 -38.64 -18.02
N LEU A 58 -9.76 -38.45 -17.75
CA LEU A 58 -9.27 -37.43 -16.79
C LEU A 58 -9.61 -36.03 -17.25
N ALA A 59 -9.48 -35.72 -18.55
CA ALA A 59 -9.88 -34.46 -19.14
C ALA A 59 -11.37 -34.15 -18.92
N SER A 60 -12.23 -35.15 -19.18
CA SER A 60 -13.69 -35.02 -18.96
C SER A 60 -14.03 -34.80 -17.49
N LEU A 61 -13.39 -35.48 -16.57
CA LEU A 61 -13.56 -35.31 -15.13
C LEU A 61 -13.12 -33.91 -14.68
N ILE A 62 -11.99 -33.41 -15.18
CA ILE A 62 -11.52 -32.04 -14.89
C ILE A 62 -12.55 -30.98 -15.32
N VAL A 63 -13.18 -31.17 -16.48
CA VAL A 63 -14.22 -30.27 -16.98
C VAL A 63 -15.47 -30.31 -16.08
N ILE A 64 -15.88 -31.49 -15.60
CA ILE A 64 -16.99 -31.63 -14.65
C ILE A 64 -16.67 -30.94 -13.34
N PHE A 65 -15.52 -31.19 -12.75
CA PHE A 65 -15.10 -30.53 -11.49
C PHE A 65 -15.02 -29.01 -11.63
N ALA A 66 -14.51 -28.50 -12.75
CA ALA A 66 -14.50 -27.08 -13.05
C ALA A 66 -15.93 -26.52 -13.12
N GLY A 67 -16.86 -27.24 -13.74
CA GLY A 67 -18.27 -26.89 -13.80
C GLY A 67 -18.93 -26.86 -12.41
N ILE A 68 -18.73 -27.89 -11.60
CA ILE A 68 -19.24 -27.97 -10.21
C ILE A 68 -18.69 -26.81 -9.38
N TYR A 69 -17.40 -26.51 -9.52
CA TYR A 69 -16.77 -25.38 -8.84
C TYR A 69 -17.47 -24.05 -9.18
N LEU A 70 -17.75 -23.78 -10.47
CA LEU A 70 -18.42 -22.54 -10.90
C LEU A 70 -19.87 -22.45 -10.37
N VAL A 71 -20.60 -23.55 -10.32
CA VAL A 71 -21.98 -23.60 -9.79
C VAL A 71 -21.98 -23.35 -8.28
N TYR A 72 -21.06 -24.01 -7.56
CA TYR A 72 -21.00 -23.91 -6.09
C TYR A 72 -20.56 -22.53 -5.60
N TYR A 73 -19.43 -22.05 -6.11
CA TYR A 73 -18.85 -20.78 -5.66
C TYR A 73 -19.42 -19.54 -6.34
N LYS A 74 -20.13 -19.68 -7.47
CA LYS A 74 -20.78 -18.57 -8.22
C LYS A 74 -19.81 -17.42 -8.55
N LYS A 75 -18.52 -17.69 -8.67
CA LYS A 75 -17.43 -16.72 -8.89
C LYS A 75 -16.39 -17.28 -9.86
N LYS A 76 -15.58 -16.37 -10.43
CA LYS A 76 -14.38 -16.77 -11.19
C LYS A 76 -13.44 -17.58 -10.29
N PRO A 77 -12.72 -18.60 -10.81
CA PRO A 77 -11.72 -19.35 -10.04
C PRO A 77 -10.75 -18.39 -9.33
N ALA A 78 -10.61 -18.53 -8.01
CA ALA A 78 -9.89 -17.57 -7.18
C ALA A 78 -8.37 -17.59 -7.41
N SER A 79 -7.80 -18.71 -7.85
CA SER A 79 -6.35 -18.87 -7.99
C SER A 79 -5.99 -19.37 -9.39
N LYS A 80 -5.23 -18.54 -10.11
CA LYS A 80 -4.60 -18.95 -11.36
C LYS A 80 -3.59 -20.09 -11.13
N PHE A 81 -2.97 -20.13 -9.96
CA PHE A 81 -1.95 -21.14 -9.61
C PHE A 81 -2.52 -22.54 -9.51
N ARG A 82 -3.73 -22.72 -8.95
CA ARG A 82 -4.40 -24.04 -8.91
C ARG A 82 -4.73 -24.56 -10.30
N ALA A 83 -5.19 -23.69 -11.19
CA ALA A 83 -5.47 -24.08 -12.58
C ALA A 83 -4.18 -24.51 -13.31
N ILE A 84 -3.08 -23.77 -13.10
CA ILE A 84 -1.76 -24.13 -13.66
C ILE A 84 -1.27 -25.44 -13.06
N GLY A 85 -1.38 -25.64 -11.74
CA GLY A 85 -0.99 -26.88 -11.08
C GLY A 85 -1.75 -28.10 -11.62
N LEU A 86 -3.07 -27.95 -11.80
CA LEU A 86 -3.90 -29.02 -12.39
C LEU A 86 -3.50 -29.33 -13.84
N PHE A 87 -3.20 -28.30 -14.64
CA PHE A 87 -2.74 -28.48 -16.02
C PHE A 87 -1.38 -29.18 -16.07
N ILE A 88 -0.44 -28.83 -15.18
CA ILE A 88 0.87 -29.50 -15.09
C ILE A 88 0.69 -30.99 -14.74
N ILE A 89 -0.12 -31.33 -13.74
CA ILE A 89 -0.37 -32.71 -13.37
C ILE A 89 -1.04 -33.48 -14.50
N PHE A 90 -2.02 -32.87 -15.17
CA PHE A 90 -2.65 -33.47 -16.35
C PHE A 90 -1.62 -33.78 -17.45
N THR A 91 -0.74 -32.81 -17.75
CA THR A 91 0.33 -32.98 -18.76
C THR A 91 1.28 -34.12 -18.37
N VAL A 92 1.69 -34.21 -17.09
CA VAL A 92 2.54 -35.29 -16.57
C VAL A 92 1.87 -36.65 -16.76
N VAL A 93 0.59 -36.79 -16.40
CA VAL A 93 -0.14 -38.05 -16.53
C VAL A 93 -0.26 -38.48 -18.00
N VAL A 94 -0.58 -37.55 -18.90
CA VAL A 94 -0.67 -37.85 -20.34
C VAL A 94 0.70 -38.24 -20.91
N THR A 95 1.78 -37.57 -20.49
CA THR A 95 3.16 -37.92 -20.86
C THR A 95 3.54 -39.31 -20.37
N LEU A 96 3.20 -39.68 -19.14
CA LEU A 96 3.45 -41.03 -18.58
C LEU A 96 2.73 -42.11 -19.38
N PHE A 97 1.48 -41.92 -19.79
CA PHE A 97 0.77 -42.85 -20.65
C PHE A 97 1.39 -42.98 -22.03
N HIS A 98 2.13 -41.96 -22.49
CA HIS A 98 2.71 -41.94 -23.82
C HIS A 98 4.15 -42.46 -23.90
N LEU A 99 4.85 -42.67 -22.78
CA LEU A 99 6.26 -43.13 -22.77
C LEU A 99 6.50 -44.43 -23.54
N ARG A 100 5.65 -45.45 -23.34
CA ARG A 100 5.76 -46.75 -24.04
C ARG A 100 5.45 -46.60 -25.54
N PRO A 101 4.29 -46.06 -25.96
CA PRO A 101 4.00 -45.81 -27.37
C PRO A 101 5.06 -45.01 -28.10
N HIS A 102 5.65 -43.98 -27.45
CA HIS A 102 6.71 -43.16 -28.06
C HIS A 102 7.95 -44.01 -28.42
N SER A 103 8.35 -44.98 -27.58
CA SER A 103 9.50 -45.83 -27.86
C SER A 103 9.29 -46.74 -29.09
N GLU A 104 8.05 -47.15 -29.35
CA GLU A 104 7.65 -47.95 -30.51
C GLU A 104 7.63 -47.11 -31.82
N LEU A 105 7.44 -45.80 -31.71
CA LEU A 105 7.30 -44.87 -32.85
C LEU A 105 8.60 -44.13 -33.20
N ASN A 106 9.69 -44.39 -32.49
CA ASN A 106 10.91 -43.57 -32.54
C ASN A 106 11.61 -43.53 -33.91
N GLU A 107 11.42 -44.54 -34.76
CA GLU A 107 12.02 -44.62 -36.10
C GLU A 107 11.25 -43.83 -37.18
N MET A 108 10.08 -43.27 -36.85
CA MET A 108 9.25 -42.52 -37.80
C MET A 108 9.53 -41.02 -37.78
N ASN A 109 9.29 -40.35 -38.91
CA ASN A 109 9.31 -38.90 -38.98
C ASN A 109 8.22 -38.29 -38.07
N PHE A 110 8.47 -37.11 -37.49
CA PHE A 110 7.60 -36.45 -36.52
C PHE A 110 6.13 -36.39 -36.94
N LEU A 111 5.82 -36.01 -38.17
CA LEU A 111 4.44 -35.97 -38.69
C LEU A 111 3.76 -37.35 -38.76
N ASN A 112 4.52 -38.37 -39.10
CA ASN A 112 4.01 -39.75 -39.12
C ASN A 112 3.80 -40.29 -37.71
N ARG A 113 4.67 -39.90 -36.74
CA ARG A 113 4.48 -40.20 -35.31
C ARG A 113 3.20 -39.60 -34.74
N LEU A 114 2.88 -38.35 -35.11
CA LEU A 114 1.64 -37.71 -34.68
C LEU A 114 0.39 -38.43 -35.17
N ARG A 115 0.39 -38.87 -36.44
CA ARG A 115 -0.73 -39.65 -37.03
C ARG A 115 -0.84 -41.04 -36.35
N ALA A 116 0.27 -41.76 -36.27
CA ALA A 116 0.30 -43.07 -35.61
C ALA A 116 -0.09 -43.00 -34.13
N SER A 117 0.33 -41.93 -33.42
CA SER A 117 -0.08 -41.68 -32.03
C SER A 117 -1.59 -41.43 -31.92
N ALA A 118 -2.20 -40.68 -32.84
CA ALA A 118 -3.65 -40.50 -32.88
C ALA A 118 -4.42 -41.80 -33.15
N ASP A 119 -3.92 -42.65 -34.05
CA ASP A 119 -4.52 -43.93 -34.37
C ASP A 119 -4.39 -44.96 -33.20
N MET A 120 -3.23 -44.99 -32.52
CA MET A 120 -3.06 -45.77 -31.29
C MET A 120 -3.98 -45.29 -30.18
N ALA A 121 -4.15 -43.99 -30.03
CA ALA A 121 -5.02 -43.36 -29.04
C ALA A 121 -6.51 -43.64 -29.30
N ALA A 122 -6.94 -43.79 -30.55
CA ALA A 122 -8.29 -44.20 -30.90
C ALA A 122 -8.59 -45.60 -30.34
N ASN A 123 -7.55 -46.48 -30.27
CA ASN A 123 -7.60 -47.82 -29.67
C ASN A 123 -7.26 -47.82 -28.18
N SER A 124 -7.40 -46.67 -27.51
CA SER A 124 -7.16 -46.48 -26.07
C SER A 124 -5.72 -46.82 -25.62
N LYS A 125 -4.72 -46.60 -26.47
CA LYS A 125 -3.29 -46.77 -26.16
C LYS A 125 -2.57 -45.40 -26.23
N GLY A 126 -1.81 -45.07 -25.20
CA GLY A 126 -0.98 -43.83 -25.15
C GLY A 126 -1.68 -42.52 -24.82
N GLY A 127 -0.95 -41.45 -24.93
CA GLY A 127 -1.38 -40.07 -24.60
C GLY A 127 -1.88 -39.23 -25.78
N GLY A 128 -2.08 -39.82 -26.96
CA GLY A 128 -2.54 -39.14 -28.15
C GLY A 128 -1.55 -38.14 -28.72
N ILE A 129 -2.03 -37.25 -29.58
CA ILE A 129 -1.22 -36.21 -30.22
C ILE A 129 -0.53 -35.30 -29.17
N PHE A 130 -1.26 -34.92 -28.13
CA PHE A 130 -0.73 -34.05 -27.05
C PHE A 130 0.41 -34.74 -26.29
N GLY A 131 0.24 -36.06 -25.99
CA GLY A 131 1.29 -36.87 -25.37
C GLY A 131 2.55 -36.95 -26.23
N GLU A 132 2.41 -37.21 -27.54
CA GLU A 132 3.54 -37.31 -28.47
C GLU A 132 4.29 -35.98 -28.59
N VAL A 133 3.59 -34.85 -28.73
CA VAL A 133 4.22 -33.50 -28.82
C VAL A 133 5.06 -33.21 -27.60
N ILE A 134 4.51 -33.39 -26.39
CA ILE A 134 5.22 -33.13 -25.14
C ILE A 134 6.37 -34.10 -24.94
N THR A 135 6.16 -35.40 -25.17
CA THR A 135 7.20 -36.42 -24.96
C THR A 135 8.36 -36.20 -25.94
N SER A 136 8.07 -35.97 -27.22
CA SER A 136 9.09 -35.68 -28.23
C SER A 136 9.88 -34.42 -27.90
N LEU A 137 9.21 -33.34 -27.49
CA LEU A 137 9.86 -32.08 -27.10
C LEU A 137 10.83 -32.30 -25.93
N LEU A 138 10.36 -32.97 -24.89
CA LEU A 138 11.14 -33.19 -23.69
C LEU A 138 12.31 -34.19 -23.91
N ILE A 139 12.11 -35.23 -24.69
CA ILE A 139 13.19 -36.20 -25.03
C ILE A 139 14.24 -35.53 -25.89
N ASN A 140 13.85 -34.70 -26.88
CA ASN A 140 14.80 -33.99 -27.74
C ASN A 140 15.69 -32.98 -26.95
N ILE A 141 15.15 -32.38 -25.87
CA ILE A 141 15.89 -31.40 -25.09
C ILE A 141 16.70 -32.04 -23.98
N PHE A 142 16.11 -33.00 -23.25
CA PHE A 142 16.67 -33.54 -22.01
C PHE A 142 17.13 -35.01 -22.09
N GLY A 143 16.82 -35.71 -23.21
CA GLY A 143 17.03 -37.11 -23.33
C GLY A 143 16.05 -37.96 -22.46
N THR A 144 16.15 -39.30 -22.55
CA THR A 144 15.26 -40.18 -21.81
C THR A 144 15.45 -40.16 -20.30
N ALA A 145 16.67 -40.04 -19.82
CA ALA A 145 16.98 -39.92 -18.39
C ALA A 145 16.58 -38.53 -17.83
N GLY A 146 16.81 -37.46 -18.59
CA GLY A 146 16.41 -36.11 -18.20
C GLY A 146 14.88 -35.96 -18.16
N LEU A 147 14.15 -36.62 -19.04
CA LEU A 147 12.67 -36.64 -19.03
C LEU A 147 12.13 -37.16 -17.69
N GLN A 148 12.73 -38.23 -17.12
CA GLN A 148 12.28 -38.76 -15.83
C GLN A 148 12.45 -37.74 -14.70
N ILE A 149 13.58 -37.02 -14.68
CA ILE A 149 13.83 -35.93 -13.70
C ILE A 149 12.79 -34.83 -13.85
N VAL A 150 12.51 -34.41 -15.10
CA VAL A 150 11.52 -33.35 -15.40
C VAL A 150 10.12 -33.77 -14.97
N ILE A 151 9.71 -35.02 -15.19
CA ILE A 151 8.41 -35.55 -14.76
C ILE A 151 8.29 -35.49 -13.23
N VAL A 152 9.31 -35.91 -12.49
CA VAL A 152 9.30 -35.84 -11.01
C VAL A 152 9.22 -34.42 -10.53
N ALA A 153 10.05 -33.53 -11.08
CA ALA A 153 10.03 -32.11 -10.72
C ALA A 153 8.67 -31.44 -11.03
N ALA A 154 8.13 -31.69 -12.24
CA ALA A 154 6.82 -31.17 -12.65
C ALA A 154 5.69 -31.70 -11.76
N THR A 155 5.75 -32.97 -11.33
CA THR A 155 4.78 -33.54 -10.39
C THR A 155 4.83 -32.79 -9.04
N ILE A 156 6.02 -32.58 -8.48
CA ILE A 156 6.21 -31.88 -7.22
C ILE A 156 5.68 -30.44 -7.34
N ILE A 157 6.05 -29.72 -8.40
CA ILE A 157 5.59 -28.35 -8.67
C ILE A 157 4.06 -28.30 -8.81
N GLY A 158 3.47 -29.24 -9.56
CA GLY A 158 2.03 -29.35 -9.73
C GLY A 158 1.28 -29.56 -8.41
N VAL A 159 1.79 -30.42 -7.53
CA VAL A 159 1.22 -30.66 -6.19
C VAL A 159 1.33 -29.44 -5.30
N ILE A 160 2.44 -28.74 -5.31
CA ILE A 160 2.64 -27.49 -4.55
C ILE A 160 1.64 -26.43 -5.01
N LEU A 161 1.50 -26.22 -6.33
CA LEU A 161 0.57 -25.24 -6.90
C LEU A 161 -0.89 -25.58 -6.61
N LEU A 162 -1.25 -26.88 -6.57
CA LEU A 162 -2.60 -27.32 -6.21
C LEU A 162 -2.92 -27.15 -4.73
N SER A 163 -1.95 -27.49 -3.86
CA SER A 163 -2.15 -27.44 -2.40
C SER A 163 -2.04 -26.05 -1.83
N GLU A 164 -1.38 -25.10 -2.55
CA GLU A 164 -1.00 -23.77 -2.06
C GLU A 164 -0.23 -23.82 -0.72
N LYS A 165 0.42 -24.95 -0.42
CA LYS A 165 1.21 -25.19 0.80
C LYS A 165 2.68 -25.37 0.46
N SER A 166 3.55 -24.93 1.36
CA SER A 166 4.99 -25.13 1.21
C SER A 166 5.36 -26.63 1.29
N LEU A 167 6.42 -27.00 0.59
CA LEU A 167 7.02 -28.37 0.66
C LEU A 167 7.31 -28.80 2.10
N SER A 168 7.73 -27.87 2.97
CA SER A 168 7.97 -28.10 4.39
C SER A 168 6.73 -28.60 5.13
N ASP A 169 5.56 -28.04 4.82
CA ASP A 169 4.28 -28.39 5.47
C ASP A 169 3.77 -29.76 5.03
N ILE A 170 4.11 -30.18 3.81
CA ILE A 170 3.72 -31.48 3.25
C ILE A 170 4.61 -32.59 3.83
N VAL A 171 5.92 -32.37 3.92
CA VAL A 171 6.89 -33.34 4.44
C VAL A 171 6.71 -33.57 5.95
N LEU A 172 6.36 -32.53 6.72
CA LEU A 172 6.12 -32.65 8.16
C LEU A 172 4.87 -33.51 8.51
N LYS A 173 3.87 -33.58 7.62
CA LYS A 173 2.69 -34.44 7.81
C LYS A 173 2.91 -35.92 7.51
N ILE A 174 3.98 -36.27 6.81
CA ILE A 174 4.29 -37.67 6.41
C ILE A 174 5.14 -38.40 7.46
N ARG A 175 5.72 -37.70 8.45
CA ARG A 175 6.46 -38.36 9.55
C ARG A 175 5.48 -38.99 10.53
N PRO A 176 5.55 -40.32 10.77
CA PRO A 176 4.72 -40.99 11.78
C PRO A 176 5.11 -40.51 13.17
N GLN A 177 4.11 -40.02 13.91
CA GLN A 177 4.27 -39.68 15.34
C GLN A 177 4.62 -40.95 16.13
N ARG A 178 5.87 -41.08 16.56
CA ARG A 178 6.24 -42.02 17.62
C ARG A 178 5.68 -41.51 18.93
N LYS A 179 4.69 -42.20 19.48
CA LYS A 179 4.17 -42.03 20.82
C LYS A 179 5.32 -42.30 21.82
N ALA A 180 5.76 -41.27 22.53
CA ALA A 180 6.60 -41.42 23.72
C ALA A 180 5.68 -41.66 24.92
N LYS A 181 5.93 -42.77 25.63
CA LYS A 181 5.32 -43.15 26.92
C LYS A 181 5.66 -42.11 28.00
N SER A 182 4.66 -41.78 28.77
CA SER A 182 4.80 -41.10 30.06
C SER A 182 5.51 -41.98 31.09
N GLU A 183 6.49 -41.41 31.75
CA GLU A 183 6.86 -41.83 33.12
C GLU A 183 6.96 -40.55 33.97
N SER A 184 6.13 -40.57 34.99
CA SER A 184 6.16 -39.70 36.14
C SER A 184 7.36 -40.05 37.03
N ASP A 185 8.08 -39.04 37.56
CA ASP A 185 8.31 -38.98 38.99
C ASP A 185 8.99 -37.67 39.44
N MET A 186 8.38 -37.13 40.43
CA MET A 186 8.76 -36.28 41.56
C MET A 186 10.23 -35.91 41.75
N SER A 187 10.47 -34.69 42.08
CA SER A 187 11.01 -34.21 43.37
C SER A 187 11.65 -32.83 43.25
N GLY A 188 11.08 -31.93 43.94
CA GLY A 188 11.49 -30.81 44.74
C GLY A 188 12.91 -30.26 44.64
N LYS A 189 13.04 -28.98 44.49
CA LYS A 189 13.61 -28.04 45.44
C LYS A 189 14.19 -26.75 44.83
N ASN A 190 13.95 -25.72 45.58
CA ASN A 190 14.70 -24.47 45.70
C ASN A 190 14.47 -23.39 44.64
N SER A 191 13.54 -22.52 44.99
CA SER A 191 13.47 -21.13 44.50
C SER A 191 14.71 -20.35 44.92
N ALA A 192 15.71 -20.34 44.05
CA ALA A 192 16.70 -19.26 44.09
C ALA A 192 16.02 -18.02 43.52
N ALA A 193 15.96 -16.94 44.27
CA ALA A 193 15.44 -15.66 43.79
C ALA A 193 16.19 -15.24 42.51
N LYS A 194 15.51 -15.33 41.37
CA LYS A 194 16.05 -14.89 40.07
C LYS A 194 16.07 -13.37 40.09
N ASN A 195 17.24 -12.77 40.02
CA ASN A 195 17.39 -11.33 39.76
C ASN A 195 17.02 -11.02 38.31
N ILE A 196 15.73 -10.85 38.07
CA ILE A 196 15.23 -10.33 36.78
C ILE A 196 15.15 -8.81 36.91
N LYS A 197 15.89 -8.09 36.08
CA LYS A 197 15.86 -6.63 36.03
C LYS A 197 14.58 -6.17 35.33
N VAL A 198 13.59 -5.71 36.12
CA VAL A 198 12.39 -5.07 35.60
C VAL A 198 12.68 -3.59 35.45
N ILE A 199 12.64 -3.08 34.23
CA ILE A 199 12.77 -1.65 33.93
C ILE A 199 11.39 -1.12 33.58
N THR A 200 10.80 -0.39 34.52
CA THR A 200 9.63 0.47 34.29
C THR A 200 10.15 1.90 34.31
N ASN A 201 10.20 2.56 33.16
CA ASN A 201 10.51 3.99 33.07
C ASN A 201 9.31 4.81 33.58
N ILE A 202 9.12 4.76 34.92
CA ILE A 202 8.16 5.58 35.65
C ILE A 202 9.00 6.40 36.61
N THR A 203 9.16 7.66 36.35
CA THR A 203 9.79 8.62 37.27
C THR A 203 8.90 8.76 38.50
N PRO A 204 9.39 8.52 39.71
CA PRO A 204 8.62 8.85 40.91
C PRO A 204 8.66 10.37 41.12
N GLU A 205 7.52 11.02 40.98
CA GLU A 205 7.35 12.40 41.46
C GLU A 205 7.42 12.40 43.01
N ASN A 206 8.33 13.22 43.54
CA ASN A 206 8.50 13.51 44.93
C ASN A 206 7.19 13.95 45.59
N GLU A 207 6.85 13.33 46.68
CA GLU A 207 5.80 13.77 47.61
C GLU A 207 6.15 15.14 48.17
N VAL A 208 5.27 16.11 47.98
CA VAL A 208 5.25 17.39 48.73
C VAL A 208 3.98 17.40 49.59
N PRO A 209 4.06 17.74 50.89
CA PRO A 209 2.96 17.51 51.83
C PRO A 209 1.79 18.48 51.65
N LEU A 210 0.59 17.95 51.87
CA LEU A 210 -0.66 18.71 51.97
C LEU A 210 -0.61 19.79 53.03
N ASN A 211 -0.98 21.00 52.67
CA ASN A 211 -1.53 21.97 53.60
C ASN A 211 -2.93 22.39 53.17
N LYS A 212 -3.88 22.19 54.12
CA LYS A 212 -5.30 22.55 54.01
C LYS A 212 -5.48 24.06 54.13
N ALA A 213 -6.25 24.68 53.28
CA ALA A 213 -7.11 25.80 53.66
C ALA A 213 -8.17 26.09 52.58
N ALA A 214 -9.39 25.93 53.01
CA ALA A 214 -10.59 26.81 52.85
C ALA A 214 -11.19 27.06 51.47
N VAL A 215 -12.41 26.64 51.43
CA VAL A 215 -13.56 26.93 50.59
C VAL A 215 -13.88 28.41 50.54
N GLU A 216 -14.18 28.94 49.34
CA GLU A 216 -15.19 29.96 49.18
C GLU A 216 -15.86 29.88 47.77
N GLU A 217 -17.19 29.74 47.83
CA GLU A 217 -18.14 29.85 46.72
C GLU A 217 -18.29 31.31 46.24
N SER A 218 -18.42 31.55 44.96
CA SER A 218 -19.27 32.65 44.51
C SER A 218 -19.63 32.55 43.02
N LYS A 219 -20.90 32.16 42.80
CA LYS A 219 -21.95 32.73 41.92
C LYS A 219 -21.58 33.35 40.57
N ALA A 220 -22.21 32.77 39.56
CA ALA A 220 -22.46 33.35 38.25
C ALA A 220 -23.38 34.60 38.31
N PRO A 221 -23.37 35.45 37.29
CA PRO A 221 -24.65 35.87 36.74
C PRO A 221 -24.74 35.87 35.20
N LYS A 222 -25.97 35.72 34.83
CA LYS A 222 -26.68 35.65 33.57
C LYS A 222 -26.46 36.73 32.53
N LYS A 223 -26.56 36.28 31.25
CA LYS A 223 -27.21 36.89 30.06
C LYS A 223 -27.48 38.40 30.01
N GLN A 224 -27.05 38.99 28.89
CA GLN A 224 -27.97 39.88 28.13
C GLN A 224 -27.64 39.83 26.62
N ARG A 225 -28.70 39.54 25.89
CA ARG A 225 -28.91 39.57 24.44
C ARG A 225 -29.27 41.02 24.05
N LYS A 226 -28.67 41.55 22.99
CA LYS A 226 -29.26 42.68 22.27
C LYS A 226 -29.04 42.50 20.77
N GLU A 227 -30.19 42.54 20.11
CA GLU A 227 -30.42 42.60 18.68
C GLU A 227 -30.19 43.99 18.08
N GLN A 228 -30.15 43.97 16.75
CA GLN A 228 -30.45 45.06 15.79
C GLN A 228 -29.24 45.85 15.30
N LYS A 229 -29.11 46.24 14.06
CA LYS A 229 -30.07 46.40 12.91
C LYS A 229 -29.24 46.47 11.62
N GLU A 230 -29.85 46.04 10.52
CA GLU A 230 -29.49 46.33 9.14
C GLU A 230 -29.41 47.84 8.89
N ASN A 231 -28.44 48.25 8.07
CA ASN A 231 -28.71 49.33 7.09
C ASN A 231 -27.78 49.21 5.90
N SER A 232 -28.40 49.07 4.75
CA SER A 232 -27.84 49.21 3.40
C SER A 232 -27.46 50.66 3.13
N SER A 233 -26.29 50.88 2.52
CA SER A 233 -26.13 51.96 1.52
C SER A 233 -24.92 51.69 0.63
N THR A 234 -25.20 51.73 -0.64
CA THR A 234 -24.35 51.88 -1.82
C THR A 234 -23.33 52.98 -1.72
N ALA A 235 -22.11 52.76 -2.17
CA ALA A 235 -21.45 53.48 -3.28
C ALA A 235 -19.94 53.63 -3.09
N GLU A 236 -19.31 53.56 -4.21
CA GLU A 236 -18.05 54.19 -4.63
C GLU A 236 -16.74 53.46 -4.29
N SER A 237 -16.17 52.98 -5.38
CA SER A 237 -14.84 52.47 -5.55
C SER A 237 -13.77 53.51 -5.31
N GLU A 238 -12.97 53.35 -4.24
CA GLU A 238 -11.65 53.95 -4.14
C GLU A 238 -10.56 52.88 -4.30
N PRO A 239 -9.40 53.20 -4.86
CA PRO A 239 -8.36 52.23 -5.14
C PRO A 239 -7.78 51.70 -3.84
N ILE A 240 -7.82 50.40 -3.66
CA ILE A 240 -7.21 49.68 -2.54
C ILE A 240 -5.70 49.85 -2.68
N ILE A 241 -5.11 50.72 -1.88
CA ILE A 241 -3.69 50.72 -1.57
C ILE A 241 -3.42 49.43 -0.80
N ILE A 242 -2.72 48.51 -1.45
CA ILE A 242 -2.20 47.31 -0.82
C ILE A 242 -1.14 47.77 0.19
N ASN A 243 -1.49 47.80 1.45
CA ASN A 243 -0.53 47.91 2.54
C ASN A 243 0.23 46.56 2.62
N GLU A 244 1.32 46.48 1.86
CA GLU A 244 2.44 45.61 2.19
C GLU A 244 3.07 46.18 3.45
N ASP A 245 3.21 45.36 4.48
CA ASP A 245 3.86 45.56 5.79
C ASP A 245 2.91 45.56 6.99
N LYS A 246 2.25 44.44 7.24
CA LYS A 246 2.07 43.99 8.62
C LYS A 246 3.20 43.00 8.94
N LYS A 247 4.17 43.48 9.71
CA LYS A 247 5.34 42.77 10.21
C LYS A 247 4.92 41.41 10.81
N GLU A 248 5.70 40.37 10.54
CA GLU A 248 5.57 39.03 11.13
C GLU A 248 5.74 39.00 12.66
N GLU A 249 5.98 40.13 13.30
CA GLU A 249 6.26 40.26 14.72
C GLU A 249 5.12 39.81 15.65
N ASP A 250 3.89 39.54 15.12
CA ASP A 250 2.73 39.18 15.94
C ASP A 250 2.29 37.72 15.86
N TYR A 251 2.93 36.86 15.05
CA TYR A 251 2.52 35.45 14.98
C TYR A 251 3.08 34.66 16.17
N LYS A 252 2.19 34.04 16.98
CA LYS A 252 2.55 33.25 18.15
C LYS A 252 2.35 31.76 17.86
N LEU A 253 3.36 30.93 18.19
CA LEU A 253 3.21 29.50 18.14
C LEU A 253 2.08 29.04 19.09
N PRO A 254 1.33 27.98 18.72
CA PRO A 254 0.23 27.49 19.53
C PRO A 254 0.72 27.04 20.92
N PRO A 255 0.01 27.40 22.00
CA PRO A 255 0.39 26.94 23.34
C PRO A 255 0.07 25.45 23.50
N VAL A 256 0.97 24.69 24.14
CA VAL A 256 0.81 23.25 24.35
C VAL A 256 -0.43 22.91 25.20
N SER A 257 -0.97 23.88 25.94
CA SER A 257 -2.22 23.76 26.70
C SER A 257 -3.47 23.46 25.86
N LEU A 258 -3.42 23.66 24.53
CA LEU A 258 -4.49 23.24 23.63
C LEU A 258 -4.63 21.71 23.51
N LEU A 259 -3.55 20.99 23.83
CA LEU A 259 -3.51 19.54 23.84
C LEU A 259 -3.83 18.96 25.24
N SER A 260 -4.56 17.88 25.25
CA SER A 260 -4.91 17.18 26.48
C SER A 260 -3.68 16.52 27.12
N LYS A 261 -3.58 16.63 28.43
CA LYS A 261 -2.56 15.93 29.22
C LYS A 261 -3.06 14.53 29.57
N SER A 262 -2.17 13.55 29.61
CA SER A 262 -2.49 12.22 30.13
C SER A 262 -2.99 12.33 31.57
N THR A 263 -4.26 12.02 31.78
CA THR A 263 -4.87 11.93 33.12
C THR A 263 -4.84 10.51 33.67
N ALA A 264 -4.44 9.55 32.85
CA ALA A 264 -4.36 8.16 33.27
C ALA A 264 -3.21 7.99 34.26
N LYS A 265 -3.53 7.77 35.53
CA LYS A 265 -2.64 7.03 36.43
C LYS A 265 -2.29 5.76 35.67
N GLN A 266 -1.03 5.66 35.23
CA GLN A 266 -0.51 4.49 34.52
C GLN A 266 -0.98 3.25 35.28
N SER A 267 -1.78 2.42 34.64
CA SER A 267 -2.18 1.13 35.21
C SER A 267 -0.93 0.30 35.32
N SER A 268 -0.27 0.41 36.47
CA SER A 268 0.91 -0.38 36.81
C SER A 268 0.56 -1.85 36.65
N PHE A 269 1.19 -2.53 35.66
CA PHE A 269 1.33 -3.97 35.79
C PHE A 269 1.96 -4.21 37.17
N THR A 270 1.34 -5.05 37.94
CA THR A 270 1.95 -5.46 39.20
C THR A 270 3.23 -6.21 38.80
N GLU A 271 4.37 -5.84 39.38
CA GLU A 271 5.67 -6.52 39.15
C GLU A 271 5.51 -8.05 39.21
N LYS A 272 4.63 -8.52 40.08
CA LYS A 272 4.24 -9.93 40.23
C LYS A 272 3.63 -10.53 38.94
N GLU A 273 2.82 -9.77 38.19
CA GLU A 273 2.24 -10.24 36.92
C GLU A 273 3.31 -10.34 35.82
N LEU A 274 4.25 -9.38 35.79
CA LEU A 274 5.36 -9.40 34.82
C LEU A 274 6.28 -10.58 35.06
N LEU A 275 6.62 -10.85 36.34
CA LEU A 275 7.42 -12.00 36.72
C LEU A 275 6.71 -13.32 36.43
N GLY A 276 5.39 -13.40 36.70
CA GLY A 276 4.60 -14.59 36.37
C GLY A 276 4.57 -14.88 34.88
N ASN A 277 4.41 -13.85 34.01
CA ASN A 277 4.47 -14.03 32.57
C ASN A 277 5.88 -14.44 32.08
N ALA A 278 6.95 -13.95 32.74
CA ALA A 278 8.31 -14.35 32.43
C ALA A 278 8.54 -15.85 32.75
N GLU A 279 8.03 -16.32 33.88
CA GLU A 279 8.10 -17.73 34.29
C GLU A 279 7.30 -18.63 33.33
N ILE A 280 6.08 -18.24 32.96
CA ILE A 280 5.28 -18.97 31.94
C ILE A 280 6.05 -19.06 30.65
N LEU A 281 6.70 -17.99 30.20
CA LEU A 281 7.47 -17.94 28.97
C LEU A 281 8.68 -18.89 29.01
N GLU A 282 9.47 -18.86 30.12
CA GLU A 282 10.61 -19.78 30.30
C GLU A 282 10.14 -21.24 30.30
N ASN A 283 9.09 -21.57 31.04
CA ASN A 283 8.53 -22.93 31.11
C ASN A 283 7.99 -23.38 29.76
N THR A 284 7.38 -22.47 28.97
CA THR A 284 6.91 -22.78 27.62
C THR A 284 8.10 -23.12 26.71
N LEU A 285 9.16 -22.32 26.70
CA LEU A 285 10.35 -22.59 25.90
C LEU A 285 11.03 -23.89 26.32
N GLU A 286 11.13 -24.16 27.59
CA GLU A 286 11.70 -25.42 28.13
C GLU A 286 10.87 -26.65 27.70
N SER A 287 9.53 -26.55 27.74
CA SER A 287 8.63 -27.64 27.29
C SER A 287 8.83 -28.03 25.81
N PHE A 288 9.27 -27.08 24.99
CA PHE A 288 9.65 -27.32 23.58
C PHE A 288 11.14 -27.65 23.41
N GLY A 289 11.86 -27.90 24.51
CA GLY A 289 13.27 -28.28 24.50
C GLY A 289 14.18 -27.13 24.10
N ILE A 290 13.82 -25.88 24.45
CA ILE A 290 14.60 -24.68 24.25
C ILE A 290 15.01 -24.14 25.60
N ASP A 291 16.31 -24.29 25.93
CA ASP A 291 16.88 -23.70 27.14
C ASP A 291 17.18 -22.21 26.86
N ALA A 292 16.41 -21.34 27.52
CA ALA A 292 16.51 -19.89 27.38
C ALA A 292 15.99 -19.19 28.65
N LYS A 293 16.59 -18.05 29.00
CA LYS A 293 16.26 -17.29 30.21
C LYS A 293 15.83 -15.89 29.91
N VAL A 294 14.83 -15.38 30.62
CA VAL A 294 14.42 -13.98 30.57
C VAL A 294 15.41 -13.15 31.37
N VAL A 295 16.15 -12.27 30.71
CA VAL A 295 17.19 -11.44 31.34
C VAL A 295 16.68 -10.03 31.67
N GLN A 296 15.70 -9.53 30.87
CA GLN A 296 15.15 -8.20 31.08
C GLN A 296 13.70 -8.16 30.61
N VAL A 297 12.88 -7.38 31.31
CA VAL A 297 11.48 -7.09 30.91
C VAL A 297 11.33 -5.59 30.76
N ASN A 298 10.91 -5.14 29.59
CA ASN A 298 10.62 -3.73 29.29
C ASN A 298 9.11 -3.58 29.10
N CYS A 299 8.47 -2.76 29.93
CA CYS A 299 7.04 -2.51 29.88
C CYS A 299 6.77 -1.18 29.17
N GLY A 300 6.20 -1.27 27.97
CA GLY A 300 5.77 -0.12 27.19
C GLY A 300 4.28 0.19 27.35
N PRO A 301 3.77 1.20 26.62
CA PRO A 301 2.38 1.64 26.74
C PRO A 301 1.37 0.60 26.23
N THR A 302 1.71 -0.18 25.22
CA THR A 302 0.80 -1.13 24.55
C THR A 302 1.28 -2.56 24.58
N ILE A 303 2.59 -2.77 24.70
CA ILE A 303 3.23 -4.09 24.73
C ILE A 303 4.26 -4.17 25.84
N THR A 304 4.53 -5.40 26.29
CA THR A 304 5.66 -5.73 27.14
C THR A 304 6.65 -6.57 26.35
N ARG A 305 7.93 -6.18 26.33
CA ARG A 305 9.01 -6.93 25.69
C ARG A 305 9.78 -7.72 26.75
N PHE A 306 9.81 -9.04 26.56
CA PHE A 306 10.66 -9.96 27.31
C PHE A 306 11.94 -10.20 26.48
N GLU A 307 13.09 -9.83 27.04
CA GLU A 307 14.39 -10.10 26.43
C GLU A 307 14.88 -11.47 26.89
N VAL A 308 14.91 -12.41 25.98
CA VAL A 308 15.23 -13.81 26.24
C VAL A 308 16.61 -14.13 25.70
N GLN A 309 17.50 -14.62 26.55
CA GLN A 309 18.82 -15.08 26.16
C GLN A 309 18.81 -16.60 25.99
N PRO A 310 18.93 -17.13 24.77
CA PRO A 310 19.04 -18.56 24.53
C PRO A 310 20.41 -19.08 24.96
N SER A 311 20.46 -20.32 25.47
CA SER A 311 21.71 -21.00 25.78
C SER A 311 22.55 -21.28 24.53
N PRO A 312 23.88 -21.39 24.64
CA PRO A 312 24.74 -21.70 23.49
C PRO A 312 24.30 -22.94 22.75
N GLY A 313 24.25 -22.85 21.39
CA GLY A 313 23.83 -23.94 20.53
C GLY A 313 22.34 -23.94 20.18
N VAL A 314 21.50 -23.11 20.81
CA VAL A 314 20.09 -22.94 20.44
C VAL A 314 19.97 -22.08 19.18
N LYS A 315 19.34 -22.61 18.13
CA LYS A 315 19.07 -21.86 16.91
C LYS A 315 17.92 -20.87 17.15
N VAL A 316 18.15 -19.60 16.83
CA VAL A 316 17.17 -18.52 16.98
C VAL A 316 15.86 -18.82 16.25
N SER A 317 15.91 -19.45 15.06
CA SER A 317 14.74 -19.85 14.29
C SER A 317 13.80 -20.80 15.04
N ARG A 318 14.29 -21.60 16.01
CA ARG A 318 13.43 -22.45 16.84
C ARG A 318 12.53 -21.62 17.75
N ILE A 319 13.03 -20.51 18.28
CA ILE A 319 12.25 -19.60 19.12
C ILE A 319 11.22 -18.86 18.25
N VAL A 320 11.64 -18.34 17.08
CA VAL A 320 10.75 -17.61 16.16
C VAL A 320 9.55 -18.45 15.71
N ASN A 321 9.77 -19.75 15.48
CA ASN A 321 8.71 -20.65 15.03
C ASN A 321 7.69 -21.02 16.12
N LEU A 322 7.96 -20.69 17.39
CA LEU A 322 7.06 -20.92 18.52
C LEU A 322 6.17 -19.71 18.85
N ALA A 323 6.11 -18.70 17.99
CA ALA A 323 5.35 -17.48 18.26
C ALA A 323 3.88 -17.78 18.61
N ASP A 324 3.23 -18.67 17.89
CA ASP A 324 1.82 -19.03 18.09
C ASP A 324 1.63 -19.88 19.38
N ASP A 325 2.59 -20.77 19.71
CA ASP A 325 2.57 -21.58 20.94
C ASP A 325 2.80 -20.69 22.18
N ILE A 326 3.70 -19.70 22.07
CA ILE A 326 3.94 -18.70 23.10
C ILE A 326 2.71 -17.81 23.30
N ALA A 327 2.07 -17.37 22.21
CA ALA A 327 0.83 -16.60 22.28
C ALA A 327 -0.28 -17.37 23.00
N LEU A 328 -0.42 -18.66 22.71
CA LEU A 328 -1.38 -19.55 23.37
C LEU A 328 -1.10 -19.68 24.87
N SER A 329 0.16 -19.92 25.27
CA SER A 329 0.53 -20.11 26.67
C SER A 329 0.36 -18.85 27.54
N LEU A 330 0.59 -17.67 26.95
CA LEU A 330 0.41 -16.36 27.60
C LEU A 330 -1.02 -15.82 27.47
N ALA A 331 -1.93 -16.56 26.82
CA ALA A 331 -3.28 -16.14 26.47
C ALA A 331 -3.32 -14.76 25.78
N ALA A 332 -2.32 -14.52 24.91
CA ALA A 332 -2.17 -13.29 24.14
C ALA A 332 -2.83 -13.45 22.76
N SER A 333 -3.36 -12.35 22.21
CA SER A 333 -3.99 -12.37 20.87
C SER A 333 -2.99 -12.65 19.75
N ASP A 334 -1.76 -12.19 19.88
CA ASP A 334 -0.64 -12.40 18.97
C ASP A 334 0.67 -12.05 19.68
N VAL A 335 1.79 -12.64 19.23
CA VAL A 335 3.14 -12.36 19.75
C VAL A 335 4.06 -12.07 18.59
N ARG A 336 4.80 -10.96 18.66
CA ARG A 336 5.84 -10.63 17.71
C ARG A 336 7.21 -10.96 18.30
N ILE A 337 8.05 -11.65 17.53
CA ILE A 337 9.41 -12.02 17.97
C ILE A 337 10.43 -11.23 17.12
N GLU A 338 11.25 -10.43 17.82
CA GLU A 338 12.37 -9.70 17.23
C GLU A 338 13.69 -10.47 17.51
N ALA A 339 14.25 -11.05 16.49
CA ALA A 339 15.38 -11.95 16.66
C ALA A 339 16.50 -11.72 15.62
N PRO A 340 17.72 -11.35 16.04
CA PRO A 340 18.11 -10.87 17.38
C PRO A 340 17.68 -9.40 17.60
N ILE A 341 17.69 -8.96 18.86
CA ILE A 341 17.56 -7.53 19.20
C ILE A 341 18.83 -6.81 18.73
N PRO A 342 18.73 -5.67 18.03
CA PRO A 342 19.91 -4.91 17.62
C PRO A 342 20.83 -4.56 18.79
N GLY A 343 22.12 -4.88 18.67
CA GLY A 343 23.13 -4.59 19.70
C GLY A 343 23.07 -5.49 20.95
N LYS A 344 22.20 -6.51 21.00
CA LYS A 344 22.08 -7.43 22.14
C LYS A 344 22.16 -8.90 21.71
N ALA A 345 22.78 -9.75 22.53
CA ALA A 345 22.77 -11.21 22.35
C ALA A 345 21.49 -11.83 22.93
N ALA A 346 20.33 -11.29 22.56
CA ALA A 346 19.03 -11.69 23.07
C ALA A 346 17.95 -11.65 21.98
N VAL A 347 16.87 -12.36 22.22
CA VAL A 347 15.65 -12.37 21.41
C VAL A 347 14.57 -11.60 22.16
N GLY A 348 13.93 -10.64 21.49
CA GLY A 348 12.80 -9.88 22.06
C GLY A 348 11.48 -10.57 21.74
N ILE A 349 10.74 -10.93 22.78
CA ILE A 349 9.39 -11.48 22.68
C ILE A 349 8.41 -10.40 23.14
N GLU A 350 7.65 -9.85 22.19
CA GLU A 350 6.74 -8.73 22.41
C GLU A 350 5.32 -9.25 22.61
N VAL A 351 4.79 -9.05 23.81
CA VAL A 351 3.47 -9.54 24.23
C VAL A 351 2.53 -8.35 24.43
N PRO A 352 1.32 -8.36 23.88
CA PRO A 352 0.34 -7.30 24.08
C PRO A 352 -0.06 -7.13 25.54
N ASN A 353 -0.14 -5.90 26.01
CA ASN A 353 -0.63 -5.59 27.34
C ASN A 353 -2.15 -5.81 27.44
N LYS A 354 -2.62 -6.39 28.55
CA LYS A 354 -4.06 -6.54 28.83
C LYS A 354 -4.78 -5.19 28.89
N LYS A 355 -4.12 -4.19 29.48
CA LYS A 355 -4.58 -2.79 29.49
C LYS A 355 -3.59 -1.97 28.68
N ARG A 356 -4.05 -1.34 27.63
CA ARG A 356 -3.25 -0.50 26.74
C ARG A 356 -3.42 0.96 27.14
N SER A 357 -2.33 1.72 27.19
CA SER A 357 -2.33 3.15 27.47
C SER A 357 -2.13 3.92 26.16
N SER A 358 -2.92 4.97 25.93
CA SER A 358 -2.71 5.88 24.80
C SER A 358 -1.50 6.77 25.09
N VAL A 359 -0.71 7.03 24.07
CA VAL A 359 0.39 8.01 24.10
C VAL A 359 -0.18 9.33 23.57
N PHE A 360 -0.26 10.36 24.38
CA PHE A 360 -0.78 11.66 23.94
C PHE A 360 0.31 12.47 23.21
N LEU A 361 -0.08 13.21 22.18
CA LEU A 361 0.86 14.05 21.44
C LEU A 361 1.58 15.05 22.35
N ARG A 362 0.87 15.61 23.32
CA ARG A 362 1.43 16.53 24.31
C ARG A 362 2.64 15.95 25.03
N ASP A 363 2.57 14.68 25.45
CA ASP A 363 3.66 14.02 26.19
C ASP A 363 4.95 13.92 25.35
N VAL A 364 4.82 13.83 24.01
CA VAL A 364 5.97 13.79 23.10
C VAL A 364 6.48 15.18 22.75
N ILE A 365 5.58 16.16 22.56
CA ILE A 365 5.97 17.56 22.27
C ILE A 365 6.68 18.20 23.47
N GLU A 366 6.25 17.89 24.71
CA GLU A 366 6.90 18.38 25.94
C GLU A 366 8.20 17.62 26.26
N SER A 367 8.55 16.54 25.54
CA SER A 367 9.77 15.76 25.81
C SER A 367 11.05 16.52 25.44
N ALA A 368 12.15 16.13 26.08
CA ALA A 368 13.47 16.72 25.82
C ALA A 368 13.92 16.48 24.37
N GLU A 369 13.59 15.33 23.81
CA GLU A 369 13.95 14.93 22.45
C GLU A 369 13.31 15.87 21.42
N PHE A 370 12.06 16.29 21.62
CA PHE A 370 11.37 17.22 20.72
C PHE A 370 11.82 18.66 20.92
N THR A 371 11.90 19.11 22.18
CA THR A 371 12.19 20.50 22.50
C THR A 371 13.65 20.89 22.22
N SER A 372 14.60 19.98 22.42
CA SER A 372 16.03 20.23 22.13
C SER A 372 16.40 20.16 20.65
N SER A 373 15.56 19.59 19.80
CA SER A 373 15.84 19.52 18.36
C SER A 373 15.80 20.90 17.72
N PRO A 374 16.85 21.32 16.99
CA PRO A 374 16.89 22.63 16.34
C PRO A 374 16.05 22.73 15.07
N SER A 375 15.72 21.60 14.46
CA SER A 375 15.00 21.55 13.18
C SER A 375 13.53 21.95 13.33
N LYS A 376 13.04 22.77 12.39
CA LYS A 376 11.63 23.16 12.27
C LYS A 376 10.75 22.04 11.69
N LEU A 377 11.37 21.01 11.12
CA LEU A 377 10.73 19.83 10.55
C LEU A 377 10.77 18.60 11.48
N THR A 378 11.04 18.82 12.77
CA THR A 378 10.96 17.75 13.77
C THR A 378 9.52 17.31 13.95
N ILE A 379 9.26 16.01 13.84
CA ILE A 379 7.94 15.39 14.00
C ILE A 379 7.91 14.47 15.23
N ALA A 380 6.83 14.54 15.99
CA ALA A 380 6.58 13.69 17.16
C ALA A 380 5.91 12.40 16.69
N LEU A 381 6.62 11.27 16.73
CA LEU A 381 6.10 9.98 16.28
C LEU A 381 5.35 9.22 17.37
N GLY A 382 5.84 9.23 18.61
CA GLY A 382 5.22 8.48 19.70
C GLY A 382 6.22 8.00 20.76
N LYS A 383 5.98 6.81 21.29
CA LYS A 383 6.88 6.16 22.27
C LYS A 383 7.30 4.77 21.80
N ASP A 384 8.56 4.42 22.07
CA ASP A 384 9.09 3.10 21.78
C ASP A 384 8.58 2.03 22.77
N VAL A 385 9.04 0.80 22.60
CA VAL A 385 8.72 -0.33 23.48
C VAL A 385 9.24 -0.12 24.92
N GLY A 386 10.25 0.73 25.10
CA GLY A 386 10.79 1.11 26.43
C GLY A 386 10.06 2.27 27.07
N GLY A 387 9.11 2.91 26.38
CA GLY A 387 8.40 4.10 26.85
C GLY A 387 9.13 5.42 26.59
N ASN A 388 10.27 5.41 25.89
CA ASN A 388 11.01 6.62 25.53
C ASN A 388 10.30 7.34 24.39
N SER A 389 10.32 8.66 24.39
CA SER A 389 9.78 9.46 23.31
C SER A 389 10.61 9.30 22.03
N VAL A 390 9.94 9.11 20.91
CA VAL A 390 10.57 8.97 19.59
C VAL A 390 10.14 10.13 18.72
N VAL A 391 11.12 10.89 18.27
CA VAL A 391 10.97 11.99 17.33
C VAL A 391 11.80 11.69 16.08
N ALA A 392 11.47 12.32 14.97
CA ALA A 392 12.24 12.22 13.76
C ALA A 392 12.29 13.59 13.06
N ASP A 393 13.28 13.80 12.21
CA ASP A 393 13.44 15.02 11.43
C ASP A 393 13.21 14.73 9.95
N LEU A 394 12.27 15.44 9.33
CA LEU A 394 12.04 15.32 7.88
C LEU A 394 13.20 15.87 7.06
N ALA A 395 14.06 16.75 7.61
CA ALA A 395 15.26 17.19 6.90
C ALA A 395 16.30 16.06 6.75
N ASP A 396 16.40 15.17 7.75
CA ASP A 396 17.29 13.99 7.71
C ASP A 396 16.69 12.84 6.90
N MET A 397 15.37 12.69 6.95
CA MET A 397 14.60 11.73 6.15
C MET A 397 13.64 12.46 5.21
N PRO A 398 14.14 13.02 4.10
CA PRO A 398 13.42 14.04 3.34
C PRO A 398 12.08 13.59 2.78
N HIS A 399 11.87 12.30 2.63
CA HIS A 399 10.63 11.75 2.11
C HIS A 399 10.22 10.56 2.97
N LEU A 400 8.93 10.51 3.32
CA LEU A 400 8.35 9.52 4.21
C LEU A 400 7.13 8.85 3.56
N LEU A 401 7.16 7.54 3.47
CA LEU A 401 6.02 6.73 3.04
C LEU A 401 5.28 6.18 4.26
N ILE A 402 3.96 6.38 4.34
CA ILE A 402 3.11 5.90 5.42
C ILE A 402 2.03 4.98 4.85
N ALA A 403 1.97 3.74 5.31
CA ALA A 403 0.93 2.83 4.83
C ALA A 403 0.32 1.98 5.96
N GLY A 404 -0.92 1.52 5.76
CA GLY A 404 -1.60 0.64 6.72
C GLY A 404 -3.09 0.50 6.42
N ALA A 405 -3.74 -0.49 7.03
CA ALA A 405 -5.17 -0.74 6.86
C ALA A 405 -6.02 0.40 7.45
N THR A 406 -7.26 0.51 6.99
CA THR A 406 -8.24 1.47 7.54
C THR A 406 -8.43 1.26 9.05
N GLY A 407 -8.40 2.34 9.83
CA GLY A 407 -8.52 2.30 11.30
C GLY A 407 -7.24 1.85 12.02
N SER A 408 -6.12 1.66 11.34
CA SER A 408 -4.85 1.26 11.95
C SER A 408 -4.12 2.40 12.69
N GLY A 409 -4.44 3.68 12.37
CA GLY A 409 -3.84 4.87 12.96
C GLY A 409 -3.14 5.81 11.97
N LYS A 410 -3.20 5.54 10.65
CA LYS A 410 -2.57 6.34 9.59
C LYS A 410 -2.94 7.82 9.65
N SER A 411 -4.24 8.13 9.64
CA SER A 411 -4.75 9.51 9.65
C SER A 411 -4.36 10.27 10.92
N VAL A 412 -4.40 9.61 12.07
CA VAL A 412 -3.93 10.21 13.33
C VAL A 412 -2.43 10.52 13.25
N CYS A 413 -1.61 9.65 12.66
CA CYS A 413 -0.18 9.92 12.46
C CYS A 413 0.06 11.12 11.54
N ILE A 414 -0.68 11.25 10.44
CA ILE A 414 -0.59 12.42 9.55
C ILE A 414 -0.93 13.69 10.34
N ASN A 415 -2.00 13.67 11.14
CA ASN A 415 -2.39 14.79 11.99
C ASN A 415 -1.32 15.10 13.04
N THR A 416 -0.63 14.11 13.62
CA THR A 416 0.47 14.36 14.56
C THR A 416 1.69 14.95 13.89
N ILE A 417 1.98 14.56 12.63
CA ILE A 417 3.06 15.17 11.84
C ILE A 417 2.76 16.64 11.54
N ILE A 418 1.54 16.94 11.05
CA ILE A 418 1.11 18.31 10.77
C ILE A 418 1.14 19.15 12.06
N ALA A 419 0.53 18.66 13.13
CA ALA A 419 0.52 19.36 14.41
C ALA A 419 1.95 19.63 14.94
N SER A 420 2.88 18.66 14.82
CA SER A 420 4.27 18.84 15.22
C SER A 420 4.93 20.01 14.52
N ILE A 421 4.70 20.15 13.21
CA ILE A 421 5.21 21.28 12.40
C ILE A 421 4.56 22.58 12.87
N LEU A 422 3.23 22.60 13.05
CA LEU A 422 2.49 23.80 13.47
C LEU A 422 2.86 24.27 14.88
N TYR A 423 3.30 23.37 15.78
CA TYR A 423 3.80 23.71 17.12
C TYR A 423 5.24 24.23 17.11
N LYS A 424 6.00 24.07 16.02
CA LYS A 424 7.44 24.35 15.99
C LYS A 424 7.88 25.39 14.97
N ALA A 425 7.12 25.54 13.89
CA ALA A 425 7.50 26.38 12.75
C ALA A 425 6.53 27.53 12.51
N LEU A 426 7.07 28.68 12.10
CA LEU A 426 6.29 29.85 11.63
C LEU A 426 5.87 29.63 10.15
N PRO A 427 4.81 30.31 9.67
CA PRO A 427 4.41 30.26 8.26
C PRO A 427 5.47 30.73 7.26
N SER A 428 6.43 31.55 7.71
CA SER A 428 7.61 32.00 6.94
C SER A 428 8.73 30.98 6.89
N GLU A 429 8.77 30.04 7.85
CA GLU A 429 9.81 29.02 7.94
C GLU A 429 9.42 27.73 7.22
N VAL A 430 8.13 27.33 7.32
CA VAL A 430 7.60 26.11 6.71
C VAL A 430 6.25 26.38 6.05
N LYS A 431 6.14 25.97 4.81
CA LYS A 431 4.91 25.97 4.02
C LYS A 431 4.42 24.55 3.78
N LEU A 432 3.10 24.41 3.68
CA LEU A 432 2.43 23.12 3.50
C LEU A 432 1.65 23.11 2.19
N MET A 433 1.76 22.01 1.45
CA MET A 433 0.83 21.66 0.37
C MET A 433 0.13 20.35 0.75
N MET A 434 -1.19 20.36 0.75
CA MET A 434 -2.00 19.23 1.18
C MET A 434 -2.88 18.72 0.05
N ILE A 435 -2.86 17.40 -0.19
CA ILE A 435 -3.62 16.73 -1.23
C ILE A 435 -4.50 15.67 -0.56
N ASP A 436 -5.82 15.86 -0.61
CA ASP A 436 -6.83 14.99 -0.01
C ASP A 436 -7.97 14.72 -1.00
N PRO A 437 -7.84 13.70 -1.86
CA PRO A 437 -8.85 13.39 -2.87
C PRO A 437 -10.19 12.89 -2.30
N LYS A 438 -10.25 12.60 -1.00
CA LYS A 438 -11.46 12.13 -0.31
C LYS A 438 -12.22 13.24 0.42
N VAL A 439 -11.59 14.38 0.65
CA VAL A 439 -12.16 15.51 1.43
C VAL A 439 -12.57 15.08 2.85
N VAL A 440 -11.73 14.33 3.53
CA VAL A 440 -12.06 13.75 4.86
C VAL A 440 -11.05 14.14 5.92
N GLU A 441 -9.76 13.93 5.64
CA GLU A 441 -8.72 13.95 6.67
C GLU A 441 -8.01 15.31 6.78
N LEU A 442 -7.76 15.99 5.64
CA LEU A 442 -6.96 17.21 5.58
C LEU A 442 -7.81 18.48 5.39
N ALA A 443 -9.08 18.36 5.04
CA ALA A 443 -9.97 19.50 4.81
C ALA A 443 -10.10 20.43 6.03
N VAL A 444 -9.93 19.93 7.26
CA VAL A 444 -9.95 20.72 8.50
C VAL A 444 -8.87 21.80 8.52
N TYR A 445 -7.73 21.56 7.87
CA TYR A 445 -6.60 22.49 7.81
C TYR A 445 -6.75 23.60 6.76
N ASP A 446 -7.78 23.53 5.90
CA ASP A 446 -7.97 24.57 4.88
C ASP A 446 -8.07 25.95 5.52
N GLY A 447 -7.37 26.94 4.97
CA GLY A 447 -7.35 28.33 5.50
C GLY A 447 -6.29 28.61 6.58
N ILE A 448 -5.36 27.73 6.92
CA ILE A 448 -4.23 28.06 7.80
C ILE A 448 -3.12 28.81 7.05
N ALA A 449 -2.43 29.74 7.72
CA ALA A 449 -1.40 30.60 7.14
C ALA A 449 -0.19 29.85 6.54
N HIS A 450 0.02 28.59 6.91
CA HIS A 450 1.09 27.74 6.39
C HIS A 450 0.79 27.18 4.98
N LEU A 451 -0.46 27.18 4.52
CA LEU A 451 -0.80 26.63 3.21
C LEU A 451 -0.29 27.48 2.06
N ILE A 452 0.25 26.82 1.03
CA ILE A 452 0.64 27.44 -0.26
C ILE A 452 -0.60 27.63 -1.14
N SER A 453 -1.53 26.68 -1.10
CA SER A 453 -2.79 26.67 -1.83
C SER A 453 -3.89 26.11 -0.93
N PRO A 454 -5.18 26.30 -1.24
CA PRO A 454 -6.24 25.52 -0.63
C PRO A 454 -5.95 24.03 -0.72
N VAL A 455 -6.52 23.24 0.20
CA VAL A 455 -6.35 21.78 0.17
C VAL A 455 -6.83 21.25 -1.18
N VAL A 456 -5.96 20.54 -1.89
CA VAL A 456 -6.24 20.02 -3.24
C VAL A 456 -7.08 18.77 -3.13
N THR A 457 -8.32 18.83 -3.59
CA THR A 457 -9.31 17.73 -3.49
C THR A 457 -9.58 17.03 -4.80
N ASP A 458 -9.31 17.68 -5.92
CA ASP A 458 -9.46 17.11 -7.26
C ASP A 458 -8.18 16.40 -7.70
N VAL A 459 -8.31 15.17 -8.23
CA VAL A 459 -7.16 14.35 -8.62
C VAL A 459 -6.39 14.95 -9.81
N LYS A 460 -7.08 15.59 -10.76
CA LYS A 460 -6.42 16.26 -11.89
C LYS A 460 -5.63 17.47 -11.40
N LYS A 461 -6.19 18.23 -10.46
CA LYS A 461 -5.49 19.34 -9.81
C LYS A 461 -4.32 18.86 -8.95
N ALA A 462 -4.39 17.65 -8.39
CA ALA A 462 -3.28 17.06 -7.63
C ALA A 462 -2.06 16.79 -8.50
N ALA A 463 -2.23 16.29 -9.73
CA ALA A 463 -1.14 16.13 -10.68
C ALA A 463 -0.50 17.49 -11.05
N ALA A 464 -1.32 18.50 -11.34
CA ALA A 464 -0.85 19.86 -11.60
C ALA A 464 -0.13 20.49 -10.39
N ALA A 465 -0.63 20.28 -9.16
CA ALA A 465 0.02 20.74 -7.94
C ALA A 465 1.39 20.09 -7.73
N LEU A 466 1.52 18.79 -7.98
CA LEU A 466 2.82 18.10 -7.92
C LEU A 466 3.78 18.59 -9.00
N ASN A 467 3.29 18.86 -10.21
CA ASN A 467 4.10 19.46 -11.26
C ASN A 467 4.61 20.84 -10.88
N TRP A 468 3.74 21.69 -10.28
CA TRP A 468 4.14 23.00 -9.77
C TRP A 468 5.26 22.89 -8.70
N ILE A 469 5.18 21.90 -7.79
CA ILE A 469 6.26 21.67 -6.82
C ILE A 469 7.57 21.28 -7.53
N VAL A 470 7.51 20.51 -8.62
CA VAL A 470 8.70 20.21 -9.44
C VAL A 470 9.27 21.47 -10.06
N GLU A 471 8.43 22.35 -10.63
CA GLU A 471 8.85 23.64 -11.19
C GLU A 471 9.45 24.56 -10.11
N GLU A 472 8.85 24.61 -8.91
CA GLU A 472 9.38 25.36 -7.77
C GLU A 472 10.76 24.83 -7.33
N MET A 473 10.92 23.51 -7.29
CA MET A 473 12.21 22.88 -7.02
C MET A 473 13.28 23.33 -8.04
N GLU A 474 12.95 23.33 -9.33
CA GLU A 474 13.86 23.77 -10.39
C GLU A 474 14.18 25.26 -10.29
N ARG A 475 13.18 26.09 -9.99
CA ARG A 475 13.36 27.52 -9.74
C ARG A 475 14.31 27.77 -8.57
N ARG A 476 14.20 27.01 -7.48
CA ARG A 476 15.12 27.07 -6.34
C ARG A 476 16.54 26.72 -6.73
N TYR A 477 16.75 25.67 -7.52
CA TYR A 477 18.07 25.32 -8.03
C TYR A 477 18.67 26.40 -8.92
N GLN A 478 17.89 27.04 -9.77
CA GLN A 478 18.35 28.17 -10.57
C GLN A 478 18.78 29.37 -9.68
N THR A 479 18.05 29.63 -8.60
CA THR A 479 18.38 30.64 -7.62
C THR A 479 19.69 30.29 -6.89
N PHE A 480 19.81 29.05 -6.42
CA PHE A 480 21.04 28.57 -5.76
C PHE A 480 22.28 28.67 -6.67
N ALA A 481 22.12 28.32 -7.96
CA ALA A 481 23.20 28.47 -8.92
C ALA A 481 23.64 29.92 -9.13
N LYS A 482 22.70 30.88 -9.14
CA LYS A 482 23.00 32.31 -9.24
C LYS A 482 23.74 32.83 -8.03
N GLU A 483 23.35 32.37 -6.83
CA GLU A 483 23.94 32.81 -5.55
C GLU A 483 25.20 31.98 -5.17
N GLY A 484 25.55 30.97 -5.98
CA GLY A 484 26.71 30.10 -5.74
C GLY A 484 26.60 29.22 -4.49
N VAL A 485 25.38 28.88 -4.05
CA VAL A 485 25.10 28.03 -2.90
C VAL A 485 24.61 26.64 -3.35
N ARG A 486 24.67 25.64 -2.47
CA ARG A 486 24.36 24.24 -2.82
C ARG A 486 22.98 23.78 -2.36
N ASP A 487 22.45 24.39 -1.30
CA ASP A 487 21.22 23.97 -0.65
C ASP A 487 20.52 25.15 0.04
N ILE A 488 19.28 24.91 0.46
CA ILE A 488 18.43 25.91 1.12
C ILE A 488 19.02 26.38 2.45
N ALA A 489 19.72 25.54 3.21
CA ALA A 489 20.28 25.94 4.49
C ALA A 489 21.35 26.99 4.28
N LYS A 490 22.25 26.77 3.31
CA LYS A 490 23.31 27.73 2.97
C LYS A 490 22.75 28.99 2.34
N TYR A 491 21.67 28.87 1.52
CA TYR A 491 20.98 30.04 0.97
C TYR A 491 20.41 30.93 2.10
N ASN A 492 19.71 30.30 3.08
CA ASN A 492 19.09 31.03 4.18
C ASN A 492 20.12 31.63 5.16
N GLU A 493 21.28 30.99 5.33
CA GLU A 493 22.40 31.57 6.10
C GLU A 493 22.93 32.88 5.43
N THR A 494 23.00 32.88 4.10
CA THR A 494 23.54 34.02 3.32
C THR A 494 22.48 35.12 3.19
N ASN A 495 21.21 34.76 3.05
CA ASN A 495 20.08 35.67 2.81
C ASN A 495 19.13 35.73 4.02
N SER A 496 19.66 36.03 5.22
CA SER A 496 18.89 36.01 6.48
C SER A 496 17.75 37.04 6.54
N GLU A 497 17.78 38.10 5.73
CA GLU A 497 16.70 39.11 5.65
C GLU A 497 15.46 38.59 4.92
N LYS A 498 15.64 37.65 3.96
CA LYS A 498 14.57 37.05 3.19
C LYS A 498 14.78 35.53 3.02
N PRO A 499 14.67 34.77 4.10
CA PRO A 499 14.88 33.32 4.03
C PRO A 499 13.81 32.64 3.19
N MET A 500 14.20 31.60 2.48
CA MET A 500 13.30 30.76 1.69
C MET A 500 12.65 29.69 2.60
N PRO A 501 11.30 29.55 2.65
CA PRO A 501 10.65 28.55 3.48
C PRO A 501 10.91 27.12 2.99
N GLN A 502 10.96 26.16 3.91
CA GLN A 502 10.87 24.75 3.57
C GLN A 502 9.44 24.42 3.16
N ILE A 503 9.25 23.44 2.28
CA ILE A 503 7.93 23.00 1.81
C ILE A 503 7.72 21.54 2.20
N VAL A 504 6.59 21.24 2.83
CA VAL A 504 6.17 19.85 3.09
C VAL A 504 4.90 19.57 2.29
N VAL A 505 5.00 18.59 1.39
CA VAL A 505 3.89 18.11 0.57
C VAL A 505 3.31 16.87 1.22
N ILE A 506 2.02 16.88 1.54
CA ILE A 506 1.32 15.78 2.24
C ILE A 506 0.25 15.22 1.33
N ILE A 507 0.32 13.93 1.04
CA ILE A 507 -0.66 13.18 0.25
C ILE A 507 -1.32 12.16 1.18
N ASP A 508 -2.63 12.29 1.44
CA ASP A 508 -3.35 11.37 2.34
C ASP A 508 -3.58 10.00 1.71
N GLU A 509 -3.94 9.95 0.42
CA GLU A 509 -4.23 8.69 -0.25
C GLU A 509 -3.61 8.63 -1.66
N LEU A 510 -2.40 8.10 -1.75
CA LEU A 510 -1.71 7.92 -3.03
C LEU A 510 -2.50 7.02 -3.99
N ALA A 511 -3.20 6.00 -3.47
CA ALA A 511 -3.92 5.05 -4.32
C ALA A 511 -4.97 5.72 -5.23
N ASP A 512 -5.65 6.74 -4.74
CA ASP A 512 -6.68 7.41 -5.53
C ASP A 512 -6.08 8.26 -6.65
N LEU A 513 -4.88 8.80 -6.46
CA LEU A 513 -4.11 9.50 -7.51
C LEU A 513 -3.58 8.52 -8.57
N MET A 514 -2.99 7.40 -8.13
CA MET A 514 -2.44 6.36 -9.01
C MET A 514 -3.51 5.64 -9.85
N MET A 515 -4.79 5.71 -9.48
CA MET A 515 -5.87 5.12 -10.27
C MET A 515 -6.26 5.96 -11.49
N ILE A 516 -5.95 7.25 -11.51
CA ILE A 516 -6.36 8.19 -12.57
C ILE A 516 -5.17 8.55 -13.47
N SER A 517 -4.05 8.98 -12.91
CA SER A 517 -2.86 9.41 -13.65
C SER A 517 -1.58 8.72 -13.13
N PRO A 518 -1.45 7.37 -13.22
CA PRO A 518 -0.39 6.64 -12.54
C PRO A 518 1.02 7.07 -12.97
N ARG A 519 1.25 7.28 -14.26
CA ARG A 519 2.58 7.63 -14.78
C ARG A 519 3.01 9.03 -14.35
N GLU A 520 2.15 10.01 -14.52
CA GLU A 520 2.45 11.41 -14.18
C GLU A 520 2.69 11.59 -12.68
N ILE A 521 1.86 10.97 -11.84
CA ILE A 521 2.01 11.01 -10.38
C ILE A 521 3.31 10.30 -9.95
N GLU A 522 3.59 9.11 -10.49
CA GLU A 522 4.82 8.37 -10.18
C GLU A 522 6.07 9.14 -10.60
N ASP A 523 6.09 9.70 -11.82
CA ASP A 523 7.21 10.47 -12.35
C ASP A 523 7.48 11.72 -11.50
N ASN A 524 6.45 12.50 -11.14
CA ASN A 524 6.59 13.69 -10.29
C ASN A 524 7.08 13.33 -8.87
N ILE A 525 6.50 12.31 -8.23
CA ILE A 525 6.95 11.84 -6.91
C ILE A 525 8.41 11.36 -6.97
N CYS A 526 8.77 10.58 -7.98
CA CYS A 526 10.14 10.09 -8.13
C CYS A 526 11.13 11.23 -8.37
N ARG A 527 10.80 12.21 -9.20
CA ARG A 527 11.65 13.38 -9.48
C ARG A 527 11.86 14.23 -8.23
N LEU A 528 10.80 14.51 -7.49
CA LEU A 528 10.88 15.20 -6.20
C LEU A 528 11.72 14.38 -5.20
N ALA A 529 11.45 13.09 -5.06
CA ALA A 529 12.17 12.25 -4.10
C ALA A 529 13.68 12.13 -4.40
N GLN A 530 14.09 12.27 -5.66
CA GLN A 530 15.50 12.24 -6.06
C GLN A 530 16.22 13.57 -5.83
N MET A 531 15.53 14.69 -6.02
CA MET A 531 16.20 15.98 -6.14
C MET A 531 15.75 17.02 -5.09
N ALA A 532 14.59 16.88 -4.47
CA ALA A 532 13.99 17.96 -3.70
C ALA A 532 14.64 18.25 -2.33
N ARG A 533 15.46 17.32 -1.79
CA ARG A 533 16.11 17.46 -0.47
C ARG A 533 16.90 18.76 -0.34
N ALA A 534 17.80 19.05 -1.27
CA ALA A 534 18.63 20.25 -1.22
C ALA A 534 17.82 21.53 -1.45
N ALA A 535 16.68 21.43 -2.15
CA ALA A 535 15.75 22.53 -2.33
C ALA A 535 14.84 22.79 -1.11
N GLY A 536 14.93 21.99 -0.05
CA GLY A 536 14.11 22.10 1.16
C GLY A 536 12.64 21.72 0.91
N ILE A 537 12.39 20.73 0.06
CA ILE A 537 11.06 20.22 -0.24
C ILE A 537 10.97 18.75 0.19
N HIS A 538 9.95 18.42 0.96
CA HIS A 538 9.80 17.14 1.63
C HIS A 538 8.45 16.52 1.33
N LEU A 539 8.41 15.20 1.07
CA LEU A 539 7.18 14.47 0.78
C LEU A 539 6.76 13.60 1.96
N VAL A 540 5.50 13.69 2.34
CA VAL A 540 4.82 12.72 3.22
C VAL A 540 3.72 12.06 2.40
N VAL A 541 3.96 10.85 1.93
CA VAL A 541 3.06 10.13 1.04
C VAL A 541 2.38 9.01 1.80
N ALA A 542 1.05 9.03 1.86
CA ALA A 542 0.31 8.03 2.60
C ALA A 542 -0.65 7.22 1.72
N THR A 543 -0.96 5.98 2.13
CA THR A 543 -1.96 5.14 1.47
C THR A 543 -2.57 4.11 2.41
N GLN A 544 -3.84 3.78 2.20
CA GLN A 544 -4.55 2.67 2.86
C GLN A 544 -4.55 1.39 2.03
N ARG A 545 -3.99 1.42 0.81
CA ARG A 545 -3.93 0.28 -0.13
C ARG A 545 -2.48 -0.12 -0.40
N PRO A 546 -1.87 -0.93 0.48
CA PRO A 546 -0.48 -1.34 0.34
C PRO A 546 -0.29 -2.42 -0.74
N SER A 547 -0.67 -2.14 -1.99
CA SER A 547 -0.46 -3.03 -3.14
C SER A 547 0.77 -2.61 -3.95
N VAL A 548 1.35 -3.53 -4.70
CA VAL A 548 2.53 -3.29 -5.55
C VAL A 548 2.22 -2.30 -6.68
N ASP A 549 0.96 -2.22 -7.11
CA ASP A 549 0.51 -1.29 -8.14
C ASP A 549 0.47 0.17 -7.65
N ILE A 550 0.40 0.39 -6.32
CA ILE A 550 0.37 1.71 -5.68
C ILE A 550 1.75 2.05 -5.12
N ILE A 551 2.33 1.16 -4.33
CA ILE A 551 3.68 1.30 -3.77
C ILE A 551 4.64 0.58 -4.72
N THR A 552 4.95 1.23 -5.83
CA THR A 552 5.79 0.65 -6.88
C THR A 552 7.26 0.51 -6.45
N GLY A 553 8.01 -0.27 -7.20
CA GLY A 553 9.45 -0.39 -6.98
C GLY A 553 10.20 0.94 -7.11
N LEU A 554 9.75 1.84 -8.00
CA LEU A 554 10.34 3.16 -8.21
C LEU A 554 10.08 4.08 -7.00
N ILE A 555 8.86 4.13 -6.50
CA ILE A 555 8.51 4.89 -5.28
C ILE A 555 9.35 4.41 -4.10
N LYS A 556 9.43 3.08 -3.89
CA LYS A 556 10.22 2.50 -2.79
C LYS A 556 11.73 2.78 -2.87
N ALA A 557 12.27 2.80 -4.07
CA ALA A 557 13.70 3.09 -4.28
C ALA A 557 14.05 4.54 -3.94
N ASN A 558 13.12 5.47 -4.13
CA ASN A 558 13.32 6.89 -3.93
C ASN A 558 12.82 7.40 -2.56
N ILE A 559 11.90 6.68 -1.91
CA ILE A 559 11.41 6.98 -0.55
C ILE A 559 11.81 5.85 0.40
N PRO A 560 13.02 5.90 0.95
CA PRO A 560 13.56 4.83 1.80
C PRO A 560 13.02 4.84 3.23
N SER A 561 12.60 6.01 3.77
CA SER A 561 12.03 6.10 5.12
C SER A 561 10.55 5.74 5.08
N ARG A 562 10.14 4.80 5.94
CA ARG A 562 8.79 4.22 5.87
C ARG A 562 8.18 4.02 7.25
N ILE A 563 6.87 4.21 7.33
CA ILE A 563 6.05 3.83 8.47
C ILE A 563 4.99 2.83 7.98
N SER A 564 4.92 1.69 8.62
CA SER A 564 3.84 0.74 8.41
C SER A 564 3.01 0.60 9.67
N PHE A 565 1.74 0.88 9.56
CA PHE A 565 0.73 0.50 10.55
C PHE A 565 0.29 -0.95 10.34
N ALA A 566 -0.63 -1.43 11.19
CA ALA A 566 -1.17 -2.78 11.07
C ALA A 566 -1.77 -3.01 9.67
N VAL A 567 -1.43 -4.14 9.09
CA VAL A 567 -1.90 -4.61 7.77
C VAL A 567 -2.49 -6.01 7.90
N SER A 568 -3.26 -6.43 6.89
CA SER A 568 -4.00 -7.70 6.92
C SER A 568 -3.16 -8.93 6.58
N SER A 569 -2.01 -8.74 5.92
CA SER A 569 -1.19 -9.86 5.45
C SER A 569 0.30 -9.57 5.52
N GLN A 570 1.09 -10.65 5.59
CA GLN A 570 2.55 -10.57 5.48
C GLN A 570 3.01 -10.04 4.11
N VAL A 571 2.20 -10.20 3.07
CA VAL A 571 2.49 -9.67 1.73
C VAL A 571 2.44 -8.15 1.75
N ASP A 572 1.41 -7.57 2.40
CA ASP A 572 1.26 -6.13 2.54
C ASP A 572 2.43 -5.54 3.34
N SER A 573 2.83 -6.22 4.45
CA SER A 573 4.01 -5.81 5.23
C SER A 573 5.28 -5.75 4.38
N ARG A 574 5.51 -6.78 3.56
CA ARG A 574 6.66 -6.81 2.64
C ARG A 574 6.54 -5.78 1.52
N THR A 575 5.34 -5.46 1.07
CA THR A 575 5.14 -4.40 0.07
C THR A 575 5.57 -3.04 0.61
N ILE A 576 5.31 -2.76 1.88
CA ILE A 576 5.67 -1.48 2.52
C ILE A 576 7.14 -1.47 2.98
N LEU A 577 7.52 -2.46 3.81
CA LEU A 577 8.78 -2.45 4.58
C LEU A 577 9.88 -3.34 4.00
N ASP A 578 9.60 -4.10 2.92
CA ASP A 578 10.44 -5.19 2.39
C ASP A 578 10.69 -6.33 3.41
N THR A 579 10.06 -6.26 4.60
CA THR A 579 10.13 -7.25 5.68
C THR A 579 8.75 -7.59 6.21
N SER A 580 8.61 -8.74 6.88
CA SER A 580 7.40 -9.11 7.62
C SER A 580 7.38 -8.44 9.00
N GLY A 581 6.20 -8.35 9.61
CA GLY A 581 6.02 -7.91 11.01
C GLY A 581 4.91 -6.90 11.20
N ALA A 582 4.49 -6.14 10.16
CA ALA A 582 3.38 -5.21 10.29
C ALA A 582 2.01 -5.92 10.41
N GLU A 583 1.91 -7.17 9.96
CA GLU A 583 0.73 -8.03 10.16
C GLU A 583 0.54 -8.47 11.62
N LYS A 584 1.59 -8.30 12.45
CA LYS A 584 1.58 -8.61 13.89
C LYS A 584 1.34 -7.38 14.77
N LEU A 585 1.05 -6.23 14.18
CA LEU A 585 0.75 -5.00 14.89
C LEU A 585 -0.69 -4.98 15.42
N LEU A 586 -0.88 -4.30 16.54
CA LEU A 586 -2.14 -4.31 17.29
C LEU A 586 -3.19 -3.31 16.77
N GLY A 587 -2.82 -2.46 15.79
CA GLY A 587 -3.65 -1.35 15.32
C GLY A 587 -3.70 -0.18 16.31
N LYS A 588 -4.57 0.81 16.05
CA LYS A 588 -4.77 2.00 16.90
C LYS A 588 -3.47 2.75 17.21
N GLY A 589 -2.64 2.96 16.18
CA GLY A 589 -1.39 3.70 16.30
C GLY A 589 -0.14 2.84 16.55
N ASP A 590 -0.27 1.52 16.74
CA ASP A 590 0.88 0.63 16.79
C ASP A 590 1.50 0.52 15.38
N MET A 591 2.77 0.89 15.24
CA MET A 591 3.44 1.02 13.95
C MET A 591 4.89 0.51 13.97
N LEU A 592 5.40 0.21 12.80
CA LEU A 592 6.81 -0.04 12.53
C LEU A 592 7.39 1.15 11.76
N PHE A 593 8.35 1.83 12.35
CA PHE A 593 9.09 2.92 11.74
C PHE A 593 10.45 2.43 11.23
N PHE A 594 10.70 2.66 9.96
CA PHE A 594 11.92 2.24 9.28
C PHE A 594 12.60 3.45 8.63
N PRO A 595 13.40 4.22 9.39
CA PRO A 595 14.13 5.36 8.84
C PRO A 595 15.28 4.91 7.94
N VAL A 596 15.70 5.77 7.03
CA VAL A 596 16.87 5.55 6.18
C VAL A 596 18.11 5.23 7.02
N GLY A 597 18.88 4.21 6.61
CA GLY A 597 20.09 3.78 7.32
C GLY A 597 19.88 2.85 8.50
N ALA A 598 18.64 2.62 8.93
CA ALA A 598 18.35 1.64 9.98
C ALA A 598 18.47 0.20 9.44
N ALA A 599 19.01 -0.71 10.27
CA ALA A 599 19.11 -2.14 9.93
C ALA A 599 17.77 -2.89 10.08
N LYS A 600 16.90 -2.43 10.97
CA LYS A 600 15.59 -3.03 11.26
C LYS A 600 14.57 -1.95 11.60
N PRO A 601 13.27 -2.21 11.33
CA PRO A 601 12.20 -1.32 11.77
C PRO A 601 12.11 -1.24 13.29
N LEU A 602 11.86 -0.05 13.82
CA LEU A 602 11.58 0.22 15.23
C LEU A 602 10.06 0.17 15.46
N ARG A 603 9.61 -0.57 16.46
CA ARG A 603 8.20 -0.57 16.88
C ARG A 603 7.90 0.61 17.78
N ILE A 604 6.88 1.38 17.42
CA ILE A 604 6.48 2.60 18.12
C ILE A 604 4.97 2.56 18.35
N GLN A 605 4.53 2.92 19.54
CA GLN A 605 3.14 3.31 19.74
C GLN A 605 3.01 4.77 19.34
N GLY A 606 2.29 5.05 18.28
CA GLY A 606 2.08 6.38 17.72
C GLY A 606 1.40 7.32 18.71
N ALA A 607 1.79 8.59 18.64
CA ALA A 607 1.15 9.66 19.39
C ALA A 607 -0.30 9.85 18.93
N PHE A 608 -1.17 10.18 19.86
CA PHE A 608 -2.58 10.41 19.62
C PHE A 608 -2.95 11.88 19.78
N ILE A 609 -3.65 12.41 18.82
CA ILE A 609 -4.35 13.69 18.84
C ILE A 609 -5.81 13.46 18.45
N SER A 610 -6.75 14.05 19.17
CA SER A 610 -8.18 13.94 18.85
C SER A 610 -8.59 14.99 17.81
N GLU A 611 -9.68 14.74 17.08
CA GLU A 611 -10.27 15.70 16.12
C GLU A 611 -10.58 17.06 16.78
N ALA A 612 -11.12 17.05 18.00
CA ALA A 612 -11.40 18.27 18.75
C ALA A 612 -10.12 19.08 19.10
N GLU A 613 -8.98 18.43 19.30
CA GLU A 613 -7.70 19.12 19.51
C GLU A 613 -7.16 19.69 18.21
N VAL A 614 -7.29 18.97 17.10
CA VAL A 614 -6.94 19.48 15.76
C VAL A 614 -7.77 20.72 15.42
N GLU A 615 -9.09 20.70 15.64
CA GLU A 615 -9.96 21.84 15.41
C GLU A 615 -9.55 23.06 16.27
N LYS A 616 -9.23 22.85 17.55
CA LYS A 616 -8.76 23.94 18.44
C LYS A 616 -7.44 24.53 17.94
N LEU A 617 -6.50 23.68 17.53
CA LEU A 617 -5.21 24.09 16.98
C LEU A 617 -5.40 24.91 15.70
N VAL A 618 -6.19 24.41 14.76
CA VAL A 618 -6.50 25.07 13.49
C VAL A 618 -7.19 26.41 13.72
N ASN A 619 -8.20 26.47 14.58
CA ASN A 619 -8.91 27.71 14.91
C ASN A 619 -7.99 28.74 15.56
N PHE A 620 -7.06 28.32 16.43
CA PHE A 620 -6.06 29.19 17.02
C PHE A 620 -5.17 29.83 15.94
N ILE A 621 -4.74 29.06 14.92
CA ILE A 621 -3.88 29.54 13.85
C ILE A 621 -4.64 30.46 12.87
N LYS A 622 -5.84 30.07 12.46
CA LYS A 622 -6.69 30.86 11.53
C LYS A 622 -7.03 32.24 12.08
N ASN A 623 -7.23 32.35 13.40
CA ASN A 623 -7.55 33.61 14.05
C ASN A 623 -6.38 34.58 14.08
N GLN A 624 -5.14 34.18 13.77
CA GLN A 624 -3.95 35.05 13.81
C GLN A 624 -3.62 35.65 12.44
N LYS A 625 -3.67 34.88 11.37
CA LYS A 625 -3.28 35.30 10.02
C LYS A 625 -4.02 34.53 8.96
N GLU A 626 -4.54 35.21 7.95
CA GLU A 626 -5.11 34.57 6.76
C GLU A 626 -4.01 33.98 5.86
N PRO A 627 -4.28 32.91 5.12
CA PRO A 627 -3.32 32.35 4.20
C PRO A 627 -3.05 33.29 3.03
N LEU A 628 -1.78 33.38 2.64
CA LEU A 628 -1.37 33.99 1.39
C LEU A 628 -1.15 32.91 0.36
N TYR A 629 -2.18 32.63 -0.44
CA TYR A 629 -2.09 31.63 -1.49
C TYR A 629 -1.29 32.12 -2.69
N GLU A 630 -0.48 31.26 -3.30
CA GLU A 630 0.23 31.55 -4.54
C GLU A 630 -0.77 31.66 -5.70
N LYS A 631 -0.83 32.85 -6.31
CA LYS A 631 -1.81 33.21 -7.37
C LYS A 631 -1.75 32.26 -8.58
N ASN A 632 -0.59 31.72 -8.89
CA ASN A 632 -0.39 30.85 -10.03
C ASN A 632 -1.06 29.46 -9.88
N LEU A 633 -1.41 29.03 -8.68
CA LEU A 633 -2.10 27.75 -8.42
C LEU A 633 -3.62 27.83 -8.60
N SER A 634 -4.23 29.01 -8.46
CA SER A 634 -5.65 29.23 -8.74
C SER A 634 -5.94 29.33 -10.24
N ASP A 635 -4.97 29.78 -11.04
CA ASP A 635 -5.11 30.02 -12.48
C ASP A 635 -4.74 28.81 -13.37
N PHE A 636 -4.34 27.67 -12.77
CA PHE A 636 -3.94 26.45 -13.51
C PHE A 636 -5.03 25.94 -14.47
N ASN A 637 -6.31 26.15 -14.13
CA ASN A 637 -7.40 25.80 -15.06
C ASN A 637 -7.44 26.67 -16.32
N GLU A 638 -6.99 27.92 -16.23
CA GLU A 638 -6.94 28.81 -17.41
C GLU A 638 -5.61 28.67 -18.17
N MET A 639 -4.50 28.39 -17.50
CA MET A 639 -3.20 28.21 -18.15
C MET A 639 -3.05 26.87 -18.85
N GLU A 640 -3.56 25.76 -18.28
CA GLU A 640 -3.61 24.49 -19.01
C GLU A 640 -4.54 24.56 -20.22
N MET A 641 -5.69 25.22 -20.10
CA MET A 641 -6.51 25.52 -21.30
C MET A 641 -5.74 26.39 -22.31
N LYS A 642 -4.97 27.38 -21.85
CA LYS A 642 -4.16 28.23 -22.75
C LYS A 642 -2.89 27.51 -23.25
N LYS A 643 -2.26 26.65 -22.48
CA LYS A 643 -1.07 25.88 -22.90
C LYS A 643 -1.43 24.72 -23.82
N ASN A 644 -2.57 24.08 -23.63
CA ASN A 644 -3.14 23.10 -24.58
C ASN A 644 -3.65 23.76 -25.85
N LEU A 645 -4.10 25.02 -25.76
CA LEU A 645 -4.41 25.84 -26.93
C LEU A 645 -3.14 26.35 -27.66
N ALA A 646 -2.02 26.51 -26.95
CA ALA A 646 -0.76 26.98 -27.52
C ALA A 646 0.15 25.87 -28.07
N GLN A 647 -0.13 24.60 -27.82
CA GLN A 647 0.54 23.43 -28.39
C GLN A 647 -0.34 22.70 -29.43
N THR A 648 -1.16 23.43 -30.15
CA THR A 648 -1.84 22.88 -31.32
C THR A 648 -0.77 22.44 -32.32
N ASP A 649 -0.82 21.16 -32.73
CA ASP A 649 0.08 20.65 -33.78
C ASP A 649 -0.04 21.53 -35.02
N GLU A 650 1.08 21.98 -35.58
CA GLU A 650 1.13 22.82 -36.79
C GLU A 650 0.25 22.30 -37.94
N LEU A 651 -0.02 21.00 -37.96
CA LEU A 651 -0.87 20.35 -38.96
C LEU A 651 -2.33 20.20 -38.51
N PHE A 652 -2.73 20.74 -37.33
CA PHE A 652 -4.09 20.54 -36.82
C PHE A 652 -5.15 21.18 -37.70
N GLU A 653 -4.94 22.42 -38.11
CA GLU A 653 -5.85 23.14 -39.01
C GLU A 653 -6.00 22.42 -40.36
N GLU A 654 -4.87 21.98 -40.96
CA GLU A 654 -4.87 21.21 -42.19
C GLU A 654 -5.56 19.84 -42.00
N ALA A 655 -5.35 19.20 -40.87
CA ALA A 655 -5.99 17.92 -40.53
C ALA A 655 -7.53 18.06 -40.40
N VAL A 656 -8.03 19.13 -39.75
CA VAL A 656 -9.47 19.40 -39.62
C VAL A 656 -10.07 19.72 -40.99
N SER A 657 -9.38 20.51 -41.82
CA SER A 657 -9.81 20.81 -43.20
C SER A 657 -9.97 19.53 -44.04
N ILE A 658 -8.98 18.62 -43.95
CA ILE A 658 -9.03 17.32 -44.67
C ILE A 658 -10.20 16.46 -44.16
N VAL A 659 -10.49 16.44 -42.86
CA VAL A 659 -11.60 15.69 -42.26
C VAL A 659 -12.93 16.24 -42.74
N LEU A 660 -13.11 17.58 -42.79
CA LEU A 660 -14.31 18.25 -43.28
C LEU A 660 -14.55 18.02 -44.77
N GLU A 661 -13.48 17.98 -45.60
CA GLU A 661 -13.56 17.70 -47.04
C GLU A 661 -13.97 16.26 -47.33
N ASN A 662 -13.45 15.30 -46.57
CA ASN A 662 -13.69 13.88 -46.81
C ASN A 662 -14.97 13.34 -46.12
N GLY A 663 -15.60 14.12 -45.24
CA GLY A 663 -16.81 13.73 -44.54
C GLY A 663 -16.64 12.62 -43.53
N GLN A 664 -15.40 12.23 -43.19
CA GLN A 664 -15.07 11.16 -42.25
C GLN A 664 -13.75 11.43 -41.53
N ALA A 665 -13.71 11.18 -40.22
CA ALA A 665 -12.49 11.26 -39.42
C ALA A 665 -11.86 9.86 -39.26
N SER A 666 -10.66 9.68 -39.82
CA SER A 666 -9.92 8.41 -39.74
C SER A 666 -8.43 8.62 -39.63
N ILE A 667 -7.80 7.92 -38.63
CA ILE A 667 -6.35 7.95 -38.42
C ILE A 667 -5.59 7.56 -39.70
N SER A 668 -6.00 6.49 -40.35
CA SER A 668 -5.35 6.00 -41.58
C SER A 668 -5.50 6.96 -42.79
N MET A 669 -6.56 7.75 -42.81
CA MET A 669 -6.73 8.80 -43.80
C MET A 669 -5.76 9.95 -43.58
N LEU A 670 -5.65 10.45 -42.36
CA LEU A 670 -4.70 11.52 -41.98
C LEU A 670 -3.26 11.09 -42.23
N GLN A 671 -2.89 9.85 -41.84
CA GLN A 671 -1.54 9.33 -42.14
C GLN A 671 -1.18 9.41 -43.60
N ARG A 672 -2.13 9.03 -44.49
CA ARG A 672 -1.90 9.00 -45.94
C ARG A 672 -1.89 10.39 -46.54
N ARG A 673 -2.78 11.29 -46.10
CA ARG A 673 -2.93 12.64 -46.67
C ARG A 673 -1.83 13.57 -46.23
N LEU A 674 -1.53 13.58 -44.93
CA LEU A 674 -0.50 14.43 -44.28
C LEU A 674 0.90 13.79 -44.29
N LYS A 675 1.03 12.52 -44.71
CA LYS A 675 2.29 11.75 -44.71
C LYS A 675 2.96 11.69 -43.35
N ILE A 676 2.17 11.54 -42.29
CA ILE A 676 2.63 11.50 -40.89
C ILE A 676 2.56 10.09 -40.29
N GLY A 677 3.29 9.86 -39.19
CA GLY A 677 3.26 8.60 -38.49
C GLY A 677 1.94 8.36 -37.74
N TYR A 678 1.63 7.09 -37.44
CA TYR A 678 0.40 6.68 -36.74
C TYR A 678 0.17 7.45 -35.42
N ALA A 679 1.21 7.59 -34.58
CA ALA A 679 1.10 8.27 -33.31
C ALA A 679 0.75 9.77 -33.42
N ARG A 680 1.23 10.46 -34.48
CA ARG A 680 0.90 11.87 -34.74
C ARG A 680 -0.53 12.00 -35.29
N ALA A 681 -0.93 11.11 -36.20
CA ALA A 681 -2.29 11.09 -36.73
C ALA A 681 -3.33 10.74 -35.66
N ALA A 682 -3.02 9.83 -34.74
CA ALA A 682 -3.89 9.50 -33.61
C ALA A 682 -4.08 10.70 -32.68
N ARG A 683 -3.01 11.42 -32.33
CA ARG A 683 -3.10 12.64 -31.48
C ARG A 683 -3.96 13.73 -32.15
N LEU A 684 -3.83 13.94 -33.44
CA LEU A 684 -4.68 14.90 -34.16
C LEU A 684 -6.18 14.53 -34.12
N ILE A 685 -6.50 13.25 -34.24
CA ILE A 685 -7.87 12.74 -34.12
C ILE A 685 -8.38 12.88 -32.67
N ASP A 686 -7.56 12.56 -31.68
CA ASP A 686 -7.91 12.68 -30.24
C ASP A 686 -8.13 14.15 -29.86
N GLU A 687 -7.32 15.08 -30.40
CA GLU A 687 -7.47 16.52 -30.21
C GLU A 687 -8.74 17.07 -30.89
N MET A 688 -9.12 16.53 -32.06
CA MET A 688 -10.41 16.89 -32.72
C MET A 688 -11.60 16.40 -31.91
N GLU A 689 -11.50 15.22 -31.26
CA GLU A 689 -12.53 14.68 -30.37
C GLU A 689 -12.67 15.53 -29.13
N GLU A 690 -11.53 15.87 -28.46
CA GLU A 690 -11.49 16.67 -27.26
C GLU A 690 -12.05 18.08 -27.46
N ARG A 691 -11.81 18.68 -28.63
CA ARG A 691 -12.38 19.97 -29.00
C ARG A 691 -13.83 19.89 -29.52
N GLY A 692 -14.41 18.70 -29.56
CA GLY A 692 -15.80 18.49 -30.00
C GLY A 692 -16.02 18.68 -31.51
N PHE A 693 -14.98 18.55 -32.35
CA PHE A 693 -15.08 18.66 -33.80
C PHE A 693 -15.58 17.36 -34.41
N ILE A 694 -15.34 16.22 -33.75
CA ILE A 694 -15.77 14.89 -34.16
C ILE A 694 -16.35 14.12 -32.99
N SER A 695 -17.16 13.10 -33.25
CA SER A 695 -17.72 12.21 -32.20
C SER A 695 -16.66 11.29 -31.60
N GLY A 696 -16.93 10.82 -30.38
CA GLY A 696 -16.15 9.80 -29.72
C GLY A 696 -16.10 8.47 -30.48
N TYR A 697 -15.15 7.60 -30.08
CA TYR A 697 -14.99 6.28 -30.69
C TYR A 697 -16.16 5.35 -30.35
N ASP A 698 -16.99 4.98 -31.33
CA ASP A 698 -18.14 4.08 -31.23
C ASP A 698 -17.90 2.77 -32.01
N GLY A 699 -16.83 2.07 -31.67
CA GLY A 699 -16.49 0.77 -32.26
C GLY A 699 -16.07 0.85 -33.74
N PRO A 700 -16.57 -0.05 -34.63
CA PRO A 700 -16.14 -0.14 -36.02
C PRO A 700 -16.74 0.94 -36.94
N LYS A 701 -17.60 1.83 -36.44
CA LYS A 701 -18.19 2.90 -37.20
C LYS A 701 -17.22 4.07 -37.36
N PRO A 702 -17.19 4.76 -38.53
CA PRO A 702 -16.45 6.00 -38.70
C PRO A 702 -16.95 7.06 -37.73
N ARG A 703 -16.05 7.89 -37.20
CA ARG A 703 -16.41 9.00 -36.30
C ARG A 703 -17.17 10.08 -37.10
N GLU A 704 -18.27 10.57 -36.53
CA GLU A 704 -19.10 11.59 -37.15
C GLU A 704 -18.49 12.98 -36.97
N ILE A 705 -18.65 13.86 -37.95
CA ILE A 705 -18.19 15.25 -37.87
C ILE A 705 -19.29 16.08 -37.24
N LEU A 706 -18.97 16.80 -36.15
CA LEU A 706 -19.91 17.58 -35.36
C LEU A 706 -19.91 19.08 -35.71
N ILE A 707 -18.96 19.55 -36.54
CA ILE A 707 -18.82 20.96 -36.92
C ILE A 707 -19.11 21.18 -38.38
N THR A 708 -19.53 22.42 -38.73
CA THR A 708 -19.73 22.88 -40.12
C THR A 708 -18.50 23.61 -40.62
N LYS A 709 -18.38 23.76 -41.99
CA LYS A 709 -17.31 24.54 -42.62
C LYS A 709 -17.31 26.01 -42.18
N GLU A 710 -18.50 26.58 -41.95
CA GLU A 710 -18.66 27.95 -41.50
C GLU A 710 -18.14 28.13 -40.04
N TYR A 711 -18.43 27.15 -39.16
CA TYR A 711 -17.89 27.15 -37.79
C TYR A 711 -16.36 27.03 -37.78
N PHE A 712 -15.80 26.18 -38.62
CA PHE A 712 -14.35 26.03 -38.78
C PHE A 712 -13.69 27.35 -39.21
N GLN A 713 -14.22 28.03 -40.18
CA GLN A 713 -13.68 29.35 -40.62
C GLN A 713 -13.79 30.42 -39.52
N GLN A 714 -14.86 30.43 -38.74
CA GLN A 714 -14.98 31.36 -37.62
C GLN A 714 -14.02 31.01 -36.45
N TYR A 715 -13.71 29.75 -36.26
CA TYR A 715 -12.83 29.30 -35.17
C TYR A 715 -11.38 29.69 -35.44
N PHE A 716 -10.87 29.51 -36.66
CA PHE A 716 -9.49 29.82 -37.00
C PHE A 716 -9.26 31.27 -37.43
N ASN A 717 -10.24 32.00 -37.98
CA ASN A 717 -10.13 33.42 -38.27
C ASN A 717 -10.27 34.36 -37.04
N LYS A 718 -10.61 33.84 -35.86
CA LYS A 718 -10.60 34.59 -34.60
C LYS A 718 -9.28 34.44 -33.84
N SER A 719 -8.32 33.69 -34.33
CA SER A 719 -7.04 33.40 -33.66
C SER A 719 -5.88 34.24 -34.23
N ASP A 720 -6.13 35.18 -35.15
CA ASP A 720 -5.18 36.22 -35.63
C ASP A 720 -5.41 37.58 -34.88
#